data_0bbca5f871cde37241f0290907fb86ab
#
_entry.id   0bbca5f871cde37241f0290907fb86ab
#
_cell.length_a   1.000
_cell.length_b   1.000
_cell.length_c   1.000
_cell.angle_alpha   90.00
_cell.angle_beta   90.00
_cell.angle_gamma   90.00
#
_symmetry.space_group_name_H-M   'P 1'
#
loop_
_entity.id
_entity.type
_entity.pdbx_description
1 polymer ?
#
loop_
_entity_poly.entity_id
_entity_poly.type
_entity_poly.pdbx_seq_one_letter_code
_entity_poly.pdbx_strand_id
1 'polypeptide(L)'
;MKPPRSSLLALAAAMLCIQSADAQEVGDPLELSLEELMQVVVTSVTRKAQTLAQTAAAAYVIQADDIRRSGASNIPEALRLAPGVQVSAIGANKWAVSIRGQADRFSNKLLVLVDGRSVYSPMFSGVVWETLDVPLENIERIEVIRGPGASIWGANAVNGVINIITRSAFDTQGGTATLAAGSELRGYALARYGWSPDPDTAVQLHAKAHDTDPGSFSAGGKGVDDWQTRSAGFKLQRLIGPDTLRIQGGVNASSAGDEIMMITPTGIAPLRHSQEMTGGHLLARWESDPTENRQDSFQTYLEHTDYDHIILGEQRTTFDLEYQQTRRPSPSEELTWGLGYRYSQDDIRTSSLITLPDTEARTSLYSAFIQDEITLVPERWRLSLGARLEHNEYTGIEFQPNLRLLWTPDTQTSVWASAARAIRTPSRVERGGTVYLPVNAFSALQLDNGETSEEKLDALDLGWRYQFSRGLSLDLAAFTYRYGDLRDAAINGLPIPQLGGYVFIPSINSNGNSARASGIELSLDWRPRPEWRLQGTYSHLDSEIKLAPGRLPSGYADTTPTHMLSLRASLDLSSSVRGDAWLRHVSPIRNPNFILPAHTTLDLRLAWQARPNLELSLVGQNLLDDAHQEYGSSYILSTPIEVERGIYARADWKF
;
A
#
# COMPACT_ATOMS: atom_id res chain seq x y z
N MET A 1 33.93 5.46 4.33
CA MET A 1 34.41 4.86 5.61
C MET A 1 33.29 3.98 6.14
N LYS A 2 33.47 2.65 6.16
CA LYS A 2 32.46 1.73 6.71
C LYS A 2 32.36 1.92 8.22
N PRO A 3 31.16 2.08 8.83
CA PRO A 3 31.03 2.09 10.29
C PRO A 3 31.30 0.70 10.87
N PRO A 4 31.77 0.60 12.11
CA PRO A 4 32.21 -0.66 12.68
C PRO A 4 31.03 -1.60 13.00
N ARG A 5 31.23 -2.90 12.72
CA ARG A 5 30.32 -4.03 12.92
C ARG A 5 29.87 -4.31 14.37
N SER A 6 30.19 -3.44 15.34
CA SER A 6 30.01 -3.67 16.77
C SER A 6 28.67 -3.18 17.38
N SER A 7 27.81 -2.49 16.62
CA SER A 7 26.60 -1.86 17.17
C SER A 7 25.41 -2.80 17.38
N LEU A 8 25.30 -3.90 16.66
CA LEU A 8 24.19 -4.88 16.80
C LEU A 8 24.35 -5.81 18.02
N LEU A 9 25.59 -6.14 18.40
CA LEU A 9 25.88 -6.96 19.58
C LEU A 9 25.68 -6.21 20.91
N ALA A 10 25.79 -4.90 20.92
CA ALA A 10 25.57 -4.08 22.12
C ALA A 10 24.08 -3.98 22.49
N LEU A 11 23.16 -4.01 21.50
CA LEU A 11 21.71 -4.01 21.76
C LEU A 11 21.23 -5.36 22.32
N ALA A 12 21.81 -6.46 21.88
CA ALA A 12 21.50 -7.81 22.37
C ALA A 12 21.97 -8.04 23.81
N ALA A 13 23.07 -7.42 24.23
CA ALA A 13 23.63 -7.56 25.58
C ALA A 13 22.86 -6.76 26.64
N ALA A 14 22.22 -5.64 26.27
CA ALA A 14 21.42 -4.82 27.18
C ALA A 14 20.07 -5.47 27.56
N MET A 15 19.58 -6.45 26.79
CA MET A 15 18.29 -7.13 27.02
C MET A 15 18.37 -8.31 28.00
N LEU A 16 19.53 -8.73 28.44
CA LEU A 16 19.71 -9.90 29.32
C LEU A 16 19.49 -9.64 30.84
N CYS A 17 19.20 -8.41 31.23
CA CYS A 17 19.11 -8.01 32.65
C CYS A 17 17.71 -7.63 33.15
N ILE A 18 16.61 -7.97 32.45
CA ILE A 18 15.25 -7.66 32.91
C ILE A 18 14.63 -8.89 33.58
N GLN A 19 14.38 -8.78 34.90
CA GLN A 19 13.72 -9.81 35.72
C GLN A 19 12.24 -9.93 35.33
N SER A 20 11.75 -11.19 35.31
CA SER A 20 10.38 -11.58 34.96
C SER A 20 9.34 -10.99 35.91
N ALA A 21 8.39 -10.22 35.32
CA ALA A 21 7.10 -9.95 35.93
C ALA A 21 6.09 -10.97 35.37
N ASP A 22 5.22 -11.50 36.23
CA ASP A 22 4.19 -12.48 35.86
C ASP A 22 3.21 -11.87 34.82
N ALA A 23 3.13 -12.48 33.64
CA ALA A 23 2.19 -12.12 32.60
C ALA A 23 0.86 -12.86 32.81
N GLN A 24 -0.25 -12.14 32.91
CA GLN A 24 -1.59 -12.69 32.84
C GLN A 24 -1.81 -13.31 31.44
N GLU A 25 -2.45 -14.48 31.40
CA GLU A 25 -2.86 -15.18 30.20
C GLU A 25 -3.80 -14.29 29.35
N VAL A 26 -3.30 -13.82 28.22
CA VAL A 26 -4.13 -13.27 27.14
C VAL A 26 -4.55 -14.44 26.27
N GLY A 27 -5.85 -14.71 26.18
CA GLY A 27 -6.43 -15.77 25.36
C GLY A 27 -5.94 -15.73 23.90
N ASP A 28 -5.80 -16.89 23.29
CA ASP A 28 -5.29 -17.09 21.94
C ASP A 28 -6.25 -16.44 20.90
N PRO A 29 -5.79 -15.58 19.98
CA PRO A 29 -6.63 -14.92 18.96
C PRO A 29 -7.24 -15.88 17.91
N LEU A 30 -6.99 -17.18 18.01
CA LEU A 30 -7.43 -18.20 17.04
C LEU A 30 -8.89 -18.64 17.20
N GLU A 31 -9.61 -18.16 18.19
CA GLU A 31 -11.04 -18.47 18.41
C GLU A 31 -12.01 -17.57 17.63
N LEU A 32 -11.55 -16.73 16.69
CA LEU A 32 -12.47 -16.00 15.84
C LEU A 32 -13.27 -16.99 14.99
N SER A 33 -14.54 -17.19 15.32
CA SER A 33 -15.47 -17.95 14.50
C SER A 33 -15.68 -17.27 13.15
N LEU A 34 -16.10 -17.97 12.10
CA LEU A 34 -16.38 -17.35 10.79
C LEU A 34 -17.59 -16.41 10.81
N GLU A 35 -18.44 -16.46 11.82
CA GLU A 35 -19.41 -15.39 12.14
C GLU A 35 -18.68 -14.05 12.32
N GLU A 36 -17.44 -14.09 12.80
CA GLU A 36 -16.55 -12.94 12.95
C GLU A 36 -15.92 -12.45 11.65
N LEU A 37 -15.75 -13.26 10.59
CA LEU A 37 -15.27 -12.79 9.28
C LEU A 37 -16.29 -11.89 8.56
N MET A 38 -17.57 -12.22 8.63
CA MET A 38 -18.63 -11.33 8.11
C MET A 38 -18.84 -10.11 9.02
N GLN A 39 -18.38 -10.20 10.28
CA GLN A 39 -18.37 -9.12 11.26
C GLN A 39 -17.03 -8.39 11.34
N VAL A 40 -16.03 -8.76 10.52
CA VAL A 40 -14.79 -7.99 10.41
C VAL A 40 -15.13 -6.53 10.09
N VAL A 41 -14.66 -5.66 10.97
CA VAL A 41 -14.93 -4.22 10.87
C VAL A 41 -14.03 -3.61 9.80
N VAL A 42 -14.66 -2.89 8.87
CA VAL A 42 -14.01 -2.07 7.84
C VAL A 42 -14.36 -0.62 8.10
N THR A 43 -13.39 0.25 8.08
CA THR A 43 -13.58 1.70 8.28
C THR A 43 -13.34 2.50 7.01
N SER A 44 -12.59 1.97 6.05
CA SER A 44 -12.10 2.72 4.89
C SER A 44 -13.14 2.97 3.80
N VAL A 45 -14.29 2.28 3.82
CA VAL A 45 -15.34 2.44 2.79
C VAL A 45 -16.23 3.65 3.04
N THR A 46 -16.47 3.97 4.31
CA THR A 46 -17.43 5.02 4.73
C THR A 46 -16.89 5.93 5.82
N ARG A 47 -15.62 5.76 6.22
CA ARG A 47 -14.95 6.42 7.35
C ARG A 47 -15.63 6.19 8.70
N LYS A 48 -16.41 5.14 8.81
CA LYS A 48 -17.02 4.66 10.04
C LYS A 48 -16.88 3.14 10.13
N ALA A 49 -16.92 2.60 11.33
CA ALA A 49 -16.89 1.17 11.57
C ALA A 49 -18.15 0.49 11.02
N GLN A 50 -18.01 -0.39 10.05
CA GLN A 50 -19.08 -1.22 9.47
C GLN A 50 -18.59 -2.65 9.34
N THR A 51 -19.46 -3.63 9.44
CA THR A 51 -19.11 -5.01 9.14
C THR A 51 -18.93 -5.21 7.63
N LEU A 52 -18.08 -6.15 7.24
CA LEU A 52 -17.87 -6.47 5.83
C LEU A 52 -19.19 -6.87 5.14
N ALA A 53 -20.09 -7.57 5.83
CA ALA A 53 -21.42 -7.93 5.34
C ALA A 53 -22.29 -6.71 5.01
N GLN A 54 -22.10 -5.60 5.73
CA GLN A 54 -22.86 -4.35 5.55
C GLN A 54 -22.18 -3.36 4.61
N THR A 55 -21.07 -3.75 3.99
CA THR A 55 -20.26 -2.88 3.16
C THR A 55 -20.55 -3.08 1.67
N ALA A 56 -21.05 -2.03 0.99
CA ALA A 56 -21.32 -2.04 -0.45
C ALA A 56 -20.05 -1.67 -1.27
N ALA A 57 -19.00 -2.46 -1.14
CA ALA A 57 -17.75 -2.30 -1.90
C ALA A 57 -16.97 -3.62 -1.92
N ALA A 58 -16.08 -3.80 -2.89
CA ALA A 58 -15.12 -4.90 -2.91
C ALA A 58 -14.01 -4.62 -1.89
N ALA A 59 -14.22 -5.01 -0.63
CA ALA A 59 -13.29 -4.83 0.48
C ALA A 59 -12.66 -6.16 0.90
N TYR A 60 -11.39 -6.13 1.27
CA TYR A 60 -10.67 -7.26 1.85
C TYR A 60 -9.85 -6.78 3.05
N VAL A 61 -9.83 -7.56 4.12
CA VAL A 61 -9.09 -7.22 5.34
C VAL A 61 -8.04 -8.28 5.59
N ILE A 62 -6.78 -7.85 5.57
CA ILE A 62 -5.63 -8.65 5.96
C ILE A 62 -5.44 -8.45 7.47
N GLN A 63 -5.68 -9.48 8.26
CA GLN A 63 -5.53 -9.44 9.71
C GLN A 63 -4.07 -9.56 10.14
N ALA A 64 -3.73 -9.10 11.34
CA ALA A 64 -2.39 -9.25 11.90
C ALA A 64 -1.89 -10.71 11.92
N ASP A 65 -2.78 -11.67 12.20
CA ASP A 65 -2.43 -13.09 12.17
C ASP A 65 -2.15 -13.59 10.74
N ASP A 66 -2.89 -13.11 9.74
CA ASP A 66 -2.62 -13.42 8.33
C ASP A 66 -1.24 -12.93 7.91
N ILE A 67 -0.85 -11.71 8.33
CA ILE A 67 0.48 -11.15 8.08
C ILE A 67 1.56 -12.02 8.75
N ARG A 68 1.40 -12.33 10.03
CA ARG A 68 2.36 -13.16 10.79
C ARG A 68 2.54 -14.55 10.18
N ARG A 69 1.44 -15.20 9.77
CA ARG A 69 1.42 -16.57 9.22
C ARG A 69 1.86 -16.63 7.76
N SER A 70 1.83 -15.52 7.02
CA SER A 70 2.28 -15.47 5.62
C SER A 70 3.80 -15.57 5.46
N GLY A 71 4.56 -15.21 6.49
CA GLY A 71 6.01 -15.08 6.40
C GLY A 71 6.46 -13.83 5.63
N ALA A 72 5.58 -12.84 5.42
CA ALA A 72 5.97 -11.57 4.81
C ALA A 72 6.95 -10.82 5.71
N SER A 73 7.97 -10.20 5.13
CA SER A 73 8.99 -9.40 5.83
C SER A 73 8.73 -7.89 5.72
N ASN A 74 7.83 -7.46 4.83
CA ASN A 74 7.50 -6.07 4.56
C ASN A 74 6.03 -5.90 4.13
N ILE A 75 5.55 -4.66 4.04
CA ILE A 75 4.15 -4.35 3.70
C ILE A 75 3.79 -4.80 2.29
N PRO A 76 4.55 -4.50 1.21
CA PRO A 76 4.23 -4.99 -0.13
C PRO A 76 4.01 -6.51 -0.19
N GLU A 77 4.88 -7.29 0.45
CA GLU A 77 4.71 -8.75 0.48
C GLU A 77 3.43 -9.17 1.22
N ALA A 78 3.05 -8.48 2.31
CA ALA A 78 1.79 -8.73 2.99
C ALA A 78 0.55 -8.40 2.12
N LEU A 79 0.66 -7.41 1.22
CA LEU A 79 -0.43 -7.04 0.31
C LEU A 79 -0.75 -8.11 -0.75
N ARG A 80 0.17 -9.04 -1.03
CA ARG A 80 -0.08 -10.21 -1.90
C ARG A 80 -1.19 -11.13 -1.37
N LEU A 81 -1.59 -10.99 -0.11
CA LEU A 81 -2.69 -11.73 0.50
C LEU A 81 -4.07 -11.31 -0.03
N ALA A 82 -4.20 -10.08 -0.54
CA ALA A 82 -5.47 -9.54 -1.00
C ALA A 82 -5.74 -9.88 -2.48
N PRO A 83 -6.96 -10.36 -2.83
CA PRO A 83 -7.33 -10.59 -4.23
C PRO A 83 -7.30 -9.27 -5.03
N GLY A 84 -6.94 -9.33 -6.30
CA GLY A 84 -6.92 -8.17 -7.20
C GLY A 84 -5.79 -7.16 -6.95
N VAL A 85 -4.92 -7.43 -5.97
CA VAL A 85 -3.71 -6.64 -5.72
C VAL A 85 -2.54 -7.31 -6.43
N GLN A 86 -2.00 -6.64 -7.43
CA GLN A 86 -0.74 -7.00 -8.05
C GLN A 86 0.41 -6.40 -7.25
N VAL A 87 1.35 -7.23 -6.83
CA VAL A 87 2.62 -6.82 -6.25
C VAL A 87 3.72 -7.44 -7.08
N SER A 88 4.52 -6.62 -7.71
CA SER A 88 5.68 -7.06 -8.51
C SER A 88 6.94 -6.49 -7.89
N ALA A 89 7.82 -7.36 -7.42
CA ALA A 89 9.12 -6.94 -6.92
C ALA A 89 9.98 -6.43 -8.09
N ILE A 90 10.48 -5.21 -7.97
CA ILE A 90 11.42 -4.58 -8.93
C ILE A 90 12.84 -5.02 -8.56
N GLY A 91 13.07 -5.22 -7.28
CA GLY A 91 14.31 -5.67 -6.66
C GLY A 91 14.08 -5.97 -5.19
N ALA A 92 15.14 -6.14 -4.43
CA ALA A 92 15.09 -6.43 -2.99
C ALA A 92 14.49 -5.29 -2.15
N ASN A 93 14.43 -4.08 -2.69
CA ASN A 93 14.02 -2.86 -1.97
C ASN A 93 12.88 -2.08 -2.64
N LYS A 94 12.37 -2.50 -3.80
CA LYS A 94 11.37 -1.74 -4.57
C LYS A 94 10.26 -2.64 -5.10
N TRP A 95 9.04 -2.11 -5.12
CA TRP A 95 7.85 -2.82 -5.57
C TRP A 95 6.95 -1.94 -6.43
N ALA A 96 6.36 -2.54 -7.45
CA ALA A 96 5.20 -2.01 -8.15
C ALA A 96 3.95 -2.64 -7.54
N VAL A 97 3.12 -1.83 -6.87
CA VAL A 97 1.87 -2.29 -6.24
C VAL A 97 0.70 -1.61 -6.91
N SER A 98 -0.23 -2.38 -7.45
CA SER A 98 -1.44 -1.82 -8.07
C SER A 98 -2.68 -2.66 -7.75
N ILE A 99 -3.84 -2.05 -7.96
CA ILE A 99 -5.14 -2.70 -7.89
C ILE A 99 -5.81 -2.58 -9.25
N ARG A 100 -6.28 -3.72 -9.82
CA ARG A 100 -7.02 -3.73 -11.08
C ARG A 100 -6.29 -3.07 -12.25
N GLY A 101 -4.98 -3.28 -12.33
CA GLY A 101 -4.17 -2.91 -13.48
C GLY A 101 -3.33 -1.64 -13.33
N GLN A 102 -2.64 -1.30 -14.41
CA GLN A 102 -1.77 -0.15 -14.54
C GLN A 102 -0.63 -0.13 -13.47
N ALA A 103 0.03 -1.29 -13.31
CA ALA A 103 1.14 -1.44 -12.39
C ALA A 103 2.39 -0.72 -12.89
N ASP A 104 3.00 0.09 -12.03
CA ASP A 104 4.30 0.70 -12.23
C ASP A 104 4.96 0.94 -10.87
N ARG A 105 6.24 1.30 -10.84
CA ARG A 105 6.97 1.66 -9.61
C ARG A 105 6.20 2.70 -8.78
N PHE A 106 5.68 3.72 -9.43
CA PHE A 106 4.82 4.73 -8.84
C PHE A 106 3.38 4.53 -9.33
N SER A 107 2.69 3.50 -8.83
CA SER A 107 1.31 3.21 -9.20
C SER A 107 0.40 4.37 -8.79
N ASN A 108 0.17 5.28 -9.73
CA ASN A 108 -0.38 6.62 -9.47
C ASN A 108 -1.91 6.66 -9.27
N LYS A 109 -2.57 5.51 -9.28
CA LYS A 109 -4.03 5.37 -9.12
C LYS A 109 -4.42 4.67 -7.82
N LEU A 110 -3.48 4.54 -6.90
CA LEU A 110 -3.63 3.86 -5.62
C LEU A 110 -3.33 4.82 -4.48
N LEU A 111 -4.30 5.05 -3.61
CA LEU A 111 -4.10 5.81 -2.38
C LEU A 111 -3.74 4.87 -1.24
N VAL A 112 -2.66 5.17 -0.53
CA VAL A 112 -2.22 4.41 0.65
C VAL A 112 -2.20 5.32 1.87
N LEU A 113 -2.77 4.81 2.97
CA LEU A 113 -2.91 5.51 4.23
C LEU A 113 -2.27 4.70 5.37
N VAL A 114 -1.71 5.37 6.37
CA VAL A 114 -1.31 4.80 7.64
C VAL A 114 -2.02 5.56 8.76
N ASP A 115 -2.93 4.90 9.46
CA ASP A 115 -3.80 5.51 10.49
C ASP A 115 -4.51 6.80 10.00
N GLY A 116 -4.88 6.84 8.71
CA GLY A 116 -5.52 7.99 8.06
C GLY A 116 -4.56 9.05 7.50
N ARG A 117 -3.26 8.99 7.77
CA ARG A 117 -2.25 9.84 7.13
C ARG A 117 -1.92 9.30 5.73
N SER A 118 -2.04 10.13 4.71
CA SER A 118 -1.64 9.77 3.35
C SER A 118 -0.13 9.67 3.21
N VAL A 119 0.37 8.56 2.66
CA VAL A 119 1.78 8.35 2.32
C VAL A 119 2.04 8.47 0.81
N TYR A 120 1.08 9.03 0.09
CA TYR A 120 1.17 9.29 -1.35
C TYR A 120 2.07 10.51 -1.62
N SER A 121 3.11 10.33 -2.43
CA SER A 121 3.99 11.42 -2.84
C SER A 121 3.40 12.18 -4.05
N PRO A 122 3.17 13.50 -3.98
CA PRO A 122 2.73 14.29 -5.12
C PRO A 122 3.83 14.52 -6.16
N MET A 123 5.09 14.21 -5.86
CA MET A 123 6.22 14.41 -6.76
C MET A 123 6.12 13.54 -8.03
N PHE A 124 5.89 12.24 -7.85
CA PHE A 124 5.72 11.26 -8.94
C PHE A 124 4.29 10.70 -9.04
N SER A 125 3.40 11.09 -8.14
CA SER A 125 2.06 10.51 -8.00
C SER A 125 2.11 9.03 -7.68
N GLY A 126 2.38 8.66 -6.40
CA GLY A 126 2.44 7.27 -5.98
C GLY A 126 3.11 7.09 -4.62
N VAL A 127 3.35 5.85 -4.24
CA VAL A 127 3.96 5.49 -2.96
C VAL A 127 5.39 5.03 -3.20
N VAL A 128 6.32 5.59 -2.42
CA VAL A 128 7.72 5.14 -2.36
C VAL A 128 7.80 4.07 -1.28
N TRP A 129 7.61 2.81 -1.66
CA TRP A 129 7.43 1.68 -0.72
C TRP A 129 8.66 1.42 0.15
N GLU A 130 9.85 1.63 -0.38
CA GLU A 130 11.12 1.48 0.32
C GLU A 130 11.31 2.46 1.48
N THR A 131 10.47 3.47 1.55
CA THR A 131 10.48 4.49 2.62
C THR A 131 9.37 4.29 3.65
N LEU A 132 8.40 3.41 3.36
CA LEU A 132 7.27 3.12 4.23
C LEU A 132 7.64 2.05 5.27
N ASP A 133 8.12 2.47 6.43
CA ASP A 133 8.70 1.60 7.45
C ASP A 133 7.80 1.44 8.70
N VAL A 134 6.58 0.93 8.50
CA VAL A 134 5.69 0.52 9.62
C VAL A 134 6.05 -0.91 10.04
N PRO A 135 6.40 -1.17 11.33
CA PRO A 135 6.62 -2.54 11.80
C PRO A 135 5.38 -3.41 11.62
N LEU A 136 5.52 -4.58 10.99
CA LEU A 136 4.40 -5.50 10.72
C LEU A 136 3.70 -5.94 12.02
N GLU A 137 4.45 -6.07 13.11
CA GLU A 137 3.97 -6.44 14.45
C GLU A 137 3.08 -5.35 15.08
N ASN A 138 3.22 -4.11 14.63
CA ASN A 138 2.38 -2.99 15.06
C ASN A 138 1.10 -2.88 14.24
N ILE A 139 0.98 -3.58 13.12
CA ILE A 139 -0.22 -3.56 12.29
C ILE A 139 -1.30 -4.40 12.98
N GLU A 140 -2.48 -3.82 13.14
CA GLU A 140 -3.69 -4.52 13.57
C GLU A 140 -4.34 -5.20 12.37
N ARG A 141 -4.51 -4.45 11.28
CA ARG A 141 -5.05 -4.93 10.00
C ARG A 141 -4.69 -3.99 8.86
N ILE A 142 -4.78 -4.52 7.64
CA ILE A 142 -4.71 -3.72 6.41
C ILE A 142 -6.05 -3.85 5.69
N GLU A 143 -6.74 -2.74 5.50
CA GLU A 143 -7.99 -2.70 4.74
C GLU A 143 -7.66 -2.36 3.27
N VAL A 144 -8.05 -3.24 2.36
CA VAL A 144 -7.85 -3.09 0.92
C VAL A 144 -9.22 -2.89 0.26
N ILE A 145 -9.51 -1.68 -0.18
CA ILE A 145 -10.71 -1.34 -0.93
C ILE A 145 -10.36 -1.34 -2.40
N ARG A 146 -10.98 -2.23 -3.16
CA ARG A 146 -10.77 -2.37 -4.61
C ARG A 146 -11.88 -1.64 -5.34
N GLY A 147 -11.49 -0.67 -6.16
CA GLY A 147 -12.41 0.25 -6.80
C GLY A 147 -12.34 1.67 -6.25
N PRO A 148 -13.05 2.62 -6.88
CA PRO A 148 -12.94 4.04 -6.53
C PRO A 148 -13.30 4.34 -5.08
N GLY A 149 -12.38 5.00 -4.38
CA GLY A 149 -12.56 5.54 -3.04
C GLY A 149 -12.64 7.06 -2.99
N ALA A 150 -12.64 7.71 -4.15
CA ALA A 150 -12.39 9.14 -4.28
C ALA A 150 -13.47 10.04 -3.65
N SER A 151 -14.73 9.64 -3.63
CA SER A 151 -15.81 10.39 -2.95
C SER A 151 -15.59 10.55 -1.45
N ILE A 152 -14.80 9.69 -0.84
CA ILE A 152 -14.48 9.69 0.58
C ILE A 152 -13.04 10.17 0.84
N TRP A 153 -12.07 9.66 0.08
CA TRP A 153 -10.64 9.87 0.33
C TRP A 153 -10.00 10.93 -0.57
N GLY A 154 -10.72 11.35 -1.64
CA GLY A 154 -10.28 12.37 -2.57
C GLY A 154 -9.53 11.84 -3.77
N ALA A 155 -8.95 12.76 -4.53
CA ALA A 155 -8.19 12.47 -5.73
C ALA A 155 -7.10 11.42 -5.48
N ASN A 156 -6.75 10.68 -6.54
CA ASN A 156 -5.76 9.59 -6.55
C ASN A 156 -6.24 8.26 -5.92
N ALA A 157 -7.38 8.22 -5.19
CA ALA A 157 -8.06 6.99 -4.78
C ALA A 157 -8.87 6.42 -5.96
N VAL A 158 -8.20 6.15 -7.08
CA VAL A 158 -8.84 5.82 -8.38
C VAL A 158 -9.15 4.34 -8.48
N ASN A 159 -8.12 3.50 -8.44
CA ASN A 159 -8.26 2.04 -8.55
C ASN A 159 -8.51 1.37 -7.20
N GLY A 160 -8.16 2.04 -6.11
CA GLY A 160 -8.36 1.52 -4.76
C GLY A 160 -7.75 2.36 -3.67
N VAL A 161 -8.02 1.92 -2.43
CA VAL A 161 -7.45 2.48 -1.22
C VAL A 161 -6.87 1.35 -0.38
N ILE A 162 -5.66 1.51 0.10
CA ILE A 162 -5.04 0.65 1.11
C ILE A 162 -4.91 1.48 2.39
N ASN A 163 -5.53 1.02 3.47
CA ASN A 163 -5.43 1.67 4.76
C ASN A 163 -4.78 0.72 5.78
N ILE A 164 -3.58 1.07 6.21
CA ILE A 164 -2.80 0.33 7.20
C ILE A 164 -3.17 0.89 8.57
N ILE A 165 -3.79 0.06 9.39
CA ILE A 165 -4.28 0.43 10.72
C ILE A 165 -3.38 -0.22 11.76
N THR A 166 -2.78 0.60 12.61
CA THR A 166 -1.88 0.10 13.65
C THR A 166 -2.61 -0.13 14.97
N ARG A 167 -2.11 -1.08 15.77
CA ARG A 167 -2.70 -1.50 17.04
C ARG A 167 -2.91 -0.34 17.99
N SER A 168 -3.95 -0.43 18.80
CA SER A 168 -4.17 0.48 19.92
C SER A 168 -3.03 0.40 20.93
N ALA A 169 -2.71 1.52 21.59
CA ALA A 169 -1.74 1.52 22.69
C ALA A 169 -2.23 0.67 23.87
N PHE A 170 -3.54 0.59 24.09
CA PHE A 170 -4.13 -0.27 25.13
C PHE A 170 -3.92 -1.77 24.86
N ASP A 171 -3.85 -2.18 23.57
CA ASP A 171 -3.68 -3.58 23.15
C ASP A 171 -2.21 -4.01 23.05
N THR A 172 -1.28 -3.11 23.39
CA THR A 172 0.16 -3.35 23.20
C THR A 172 0.94 -3.23 24.51
N GLN A 173 0.31 -3.57 25.62
CA GLN A 173 0.92 -3.53 26.94
C GLN A 173 1.99 -4.63 27.11
N GLY A 174 3.02 -4.33 27.92
CA GLY A 174 4.19 -5.21 28.10
C GLY A 174 5.22 -5.04 26.99
N GLY A 175 6.25 -5.89 27.02
CA GLY A 175 7.35 -5.88 26.08
C GLY A 175 7.16 -6.90 24.96
N THR A 176 7.65 -6.55 23.76
CA THR A 176 7.80 -7.46 22.62
C THR A 176 9.16 -7.23 21.98
N ALA A 177 9.90 -8.30 21.74
CA ALA A 177 11.13 -8.27 20.96
C ALA A 177 11.02 -9.29 19.82
N THR A 178 11.33 -8.88 18.59
CA THR A 178 11.41 -9.74 17.42
C THR A 178 12.80 -9.68 16.82
N LEU A 179 13.38 -10.84 16.53
CA LEU A 179 14.65 -10.97 15.82
C LEU A 179 14.46 -11.94 14.67
N ALA A 180 14.99 -11.61 13.48
CA ALA A 180 15.05 -12.55 12.37
C ALA A 180 16.32 -12.36 11.54
N ALA A 181 16.78 -13.45 10.92
CA ALA A 181 17.91 -13.44 9.99
C ALA A 181 17.86 -14.64 9.04
N GLY A 182 18.38 -14.48 7.84
CA GLY A 182 18.38 -15.53 6.81
C GLY A 182 19.27 -15.24 5.61
N SER A 183 18.96 -15.82 4.46
CA SER A 183 19.73 -15.66 3.23
C SER A 183 19.55 -14.29 2.60
N GLU A 184 18.30 -13.86 2.38
CA GLU A 184 17.95 -12.55 1.80
C GLU A 184 17.77 -11.50 2.90
N LEU A 185 17.05 -11.86 3.95
CA LEU A 185 16.87 -11.06 5.16
C LEU A 185 18.13 -11.17 6.03
N ARG A 186 19.12 -10.28 5.83
CA ARG A 186 20.36 -10.27 6.62
C ARG A 186 20.10 -10.06 8.10
N GLY A 187 19.14 -9.20 8.44
CA GLY A 187 18.80 -8.92 9.82
C GLY A 187 17.53 -8.11 9.99
N TYR A 188 16.75 -8.49 10.97
CA TYR A 188 15.59 -7.77 11.45
C TYR A 188 15.59 -7.73 12.96
N ALA A 189 15.36 -6.58 13.54
CA ALA A 189 15.21 -6.41 14.97
C ALA A 189 14.11 -5.40 15.26
N LEU A 190 13.18 -5.77 16.15
CA LEU A 190 12.15 -4.89 16.69
C LEU A 190 12.14 -5.00 18.19
N ALA A 191 12.02 -3.87 18.87
CA ALA A 191 11.66 -3.78 20.28
C ALA A 191 10.45 -2.86 20.42
N ARG A 192 9.44 -3.31 21.19
CA ARG A 192 8.25 -2.53 21.52
C ARG A 192 7.96 -2.68 23.00
N TYR A 193 7.59 -1.59 23.65
CA TYR A 193 7.14 -1.58 25.04
C TYR A 193 5.93 -0.66 25.21
N GLY A 194 4.88 -1.21 25.84
CA GLY A 194 3.66 -0.49 26.17
C GLY A 194 3.39 -0.50 27.66
N TRP A 195 2.86 0.59 28.17
CA TRP A 195 2.43 0.71 29.57
C TRP A 195 1.25 1.65 29.72
N SER A 196 0.46 1.45 30.77
CA SER A 196 -0.65 2.34 31.12
C SER A 196 -0.31 3.04 32.44
N PRO A 197 0.02 4.35 32.41
CA PRO A 197 0.29 5.13 33.62
C PRO A 197 -0.95 5.27 34.52
N ASP A 198 -2.13 5.23 33.94
CA ASP A 198 -3.44 5.23 34.59
C ASP A 198 -4.46 4.45 33.71
N PRO A 199 -5.68 4.11 34.21
CA PRO A 199 -6.67 3.34 33.44
C PRO A 199 -7.11 3.99 32.13
N ASP A 200 -7.05 5.30 32.02
CA ASP A 200 -7.53 6.07 30.88
C ASP A 200 -6.41 6.43 29.90
N THR A 201 -5.14 6.11 30.22
CA THR A 201 -3.99 6.46 29.40
C THR A 201 -3.15 5.24 29.07
N ALA A 202 -2.84 5.04 27.80
CA ALA A 202 -1.89 4.02 27.35
C ALA A 202 -0.82 4.65 26.47
N VAL A 203 0.41 4.20 26.62
CA VAL A 203 1.58 4.64 25.87
C VAL A 203 2.27 3.42 25.28
N GLN A 204 2.75 3.55 24.05
CA GLN A 204 3.57 2.55 23.37
C GLN A 204 4.79 3.24 22.75
N LEU A 205 5.96 2.63 22.90
CA LEU A 205 7.18 2.98 22.18
C LEU A 205 7.66 1.80 21.36
N HIS A 206 8.29 2.07 20.23
CA HIS A 206 8.96 1.03 19.44
C HIS A 206 10.21 1.56 18.74
N ALA A 207 11.13 0.63 18.44
CA ALA A 207 12.28 0.87 17.57
C ALA A 207 12.50 -0.38 16.71
N LYS A 208 12.85 -0.16 15.42
CA LYS A 208 13.05 -1.21 14.43
C LYS A 208 14.33 -0.95 13.65
N ALA A 209 15.01 -2.04 13.27
CA ALA A 209 16.09 -2.06 12.29
C ALA A 209 15.88 -3.23 11.34
N HIS A 210 16.10 -2.99 10.05
CA HIS A 210 15.95 -3.99 8.99
C HIS A 210 17.11 -3.85 8.00
N ASP A 211 17.63 -5.00 7.54
CA ASP A 211 18.75 -5.09 6.59
C ASP A 211 18.49 -6.26 5.64
N THR A 212 18.45 -5.99 4.32
CA THR A 212 18.23 -6.98 3.26
C THR A 212 19.41 -6.98 2.32
N ASP A 213 19.87 -8.18 1.95
CA ASP A 213 20.91 -8.36 0.94
C ASP A 213 20.39 -8.01 -0.47
N PRO A 214 21.26 -7.55 -1.39
CA PRO A 214 20.85 -7.32 -2.77
C PRO A 214 20.57 -8.64 -3.48
N GLY A 215 19.55 -8.64 -4.36
CA GLY A 215 19.23 -9.75 -5.25
C GLY A 215 20.28 -9.97 -6.36
N SER A 216 19.95 -10.83 -7.32
CA SER A 216 20.79 -11.10 -8.49
C SER A 216 20.24 -10.45 -9.75
N PHE A 217 21.12 -9.96 -10.62
CA PHE A 217 20.73 -9.53 -11.96
C PHE A 217 20.30 -10.70 -12.82
N SER A 218 19.25 -10.55 -13.62
CA SER A 218 18.81 -11.58 -14.57
C SER A 218 19.86 -11.95 -15.63
N ALA A 219 20.81 -11.06 -15.90
CA ALA A 219 21.98 -11.33 -16.74
C ALA A 219 23.13 -12.04 -16.01
N GLY A 220 22.95 -12.32 -14.72
CA GLY A 220 23.96 -12.91 -13.82
C GLY A 220 24.77 -11.88 -13.06
N GLY A 221 25.22 -12.28 -11.87
CA GLY A 221 25.98 -11.42 -10.96
C GLY A 221 25.11 -10.79 -9.88
N LYS A 222 25.73 -10.36 -8.79
CA LYS A 222 25.06 -9.77 -7.63
C LYS A 222 24.57 -8.36 -7.96
N GLY A 223 23.32 -8.08 -7.65
CA GLY A 223 22.70 -6.78 -7.72
C GLY A 223 23.32 -5.76 -6.74
N VAL A 224 22.76 -4.58 -6.72
CA VAL A 224 23.19 -3.47 -5.83
C VAL A 224 22.02 -2.85 -5.11
N ASP A 225 20.94 -3.58 -5.02
CA ASP A 225 19.65 -3.17 -4.48
C ASP A 225 19.47 -3.59 -3.01
N ASP A 226 20.56 -3.64 -2.24
CA ASP A 226 20.52 -3.80 -0.79
C ASP A 226 19.65 -2.72 -0.14
N TRP A 227 19.06 -3.07 1.02
CA TRP A 227 18.10 -2.19 1.69
C TRP A 227 18.27 -2.22 3.20
N GLN A 228 18.40 -1.02 3.77
CA GLN A 228 18.49 -0.83 5.20
C GLN A 228 17.48 0.21 5.66
N THR A 229 16.74 -0.11 6.73
CA THR A 229 15.85 0.86 7.38
C THR A 229 16.05 0.86 8.88
N ARG A 230 15.82 2.03 9.49
CA ARG A 230 15.78 2.22 10.92
C ARG A 230 14.64 3.15 11.25
N SER A 231 13.82 2.78 12.21
CA SER A 231 12.72 3.63 12.65
C SER A 231 12.53 3.57 14.16
N ALA A 232 11.97 4.63 14.70
CA ALA A 232 11.48 4.69 16.06
C ALA A 232 10.20 5.50 16.10
N GLY A 233 9.28 5.13 16.98
CA GLY A 233 8.01 5.82 17.08
C GLY A 233 7.33 5.60 18.42
N PHE A 234 6.29 6.40 18.63
CA PHE A 234 5.45 6.34 19.81
C PHE A 234 3.97 6.45 19.46
N LYS A 235 3.12 5.94 20.34
CA LYS A 235 1.67 6.14 20.33
C LYS A 235 1.22 6.38 21.75
N LEU A 236 0.49 7.47 21.96
CA LEU A 236 -0.23 7.80 23.18
C LEU A 236 -1.72 7.78 22.88
N GLN A 237 -2.48 7.10 23.69
CA GLN A 237 -3.93 7.06 23.61
C GLN A 237 -4.51 7.40 24.97
N ARG A 238 -5.47 8.33 25.00
CA ARG A 238 -6.12 8.79 26.23
C ARG A 238 -7.62 8.84 26.06
N LEU A 239 -8.33 8.28 27.01
CA LEU A 239 -9.78 8.44 27.17
C LEU A 239 -10.01 9.73 27.96
N ILE A 240 -10.88 10.61 27.44
CA ILE A 240 -11.24 11.90 28.04
C ILE A 240 -12.75 11.86 28.27
N GLY A 241 -13.17 11.30 29.40
CA GLY A 241 -14.55 10.90 29.58
C GLY A 241 -14.93 9.85 28.55
N PRO A 242 -15.94 10.09 27.68
CA PRO A 242 -16.32 9.15 26.63
C PRO A 242 -15.49 9.29 25.34
N ASP A 243 -14.73 10.37 25.20
CA ASP A 243 -13.98 10.68 23.99
C ASP A 243 -12.61 10.01 23.98
N THR A 244 -12.05 9.84 22.78
CA THR A 244 -10.70 9.28 22.61
C THR A 244 -9.76 10.30 21.94
N LEU A 245 -8.62 10.55 22.55
CA LEU A 245 -7.50 11.29 21.96
C LEU A 245 -6.35 10.33 21.65
N ARG A 246 -5.85 10.36 20.41
CA ARG A 246 -4.65 9.63 19.98
C ARG A 246 -3.60 10.62 19.49
N ILE A 247 -2.38 10.47 19.97
CA ILE A 247 -1.21 11.21 19.47
C ILE A 247 -0.15 10.18 19.14
N GLN A 248 0.37 10.22 17.93
CA GLN A 248 1.41 9.31 17.49
C GLN A 248 2.43 10.02 16.61
N GLY A 249 3.64 9.54 16.64
CA GLY A 249 4.69 10.08 15.81
C GLY A 249 5.82 9.10 15.63
N GLY A 250 6.65 9.35 14.64
CA GLY A 250 7.79 8.52 14.35
C GLY A 250 8.82 9.23 13.50
N VAL A 251 10.03 8.68 13.53
CA VAL A 251 11.14 9.05 12.67
C VAL A 251 11.68 7.81 11.99
N ASN A 252 12.13 7.97 10.76
CA ASN A 252 12.71 6.88 9.98
C ASN A 252 13.90 7.36 9.14
N ALA A 253 14.82 6.43 8.88
CA ALA A 253 15.90 6.58 7.94
C ALA A 253 15.99 5.31 7.10
N SER A 254 16.10 5.45 5.79
CA SER A 254 16.21 4.36 4.82
C SER A 254 17.38 4.62 3.87
N SER A 255 18.12 3.56 3.54
CA SER A 255 19.14 3.54 2.51
C SER A 255 18.86 2.37 1.59
N ALA A 256 18.73 2.62 0.29
CA ALA A 256 18.38 1.62 -0.71
C ALA A 256 19.25 1.75 -1.95
N GLY A 257 19.99 0.69 -2.27
CA GLY A 257 20.83 0.64 -3.46
C GLY A 257 20.00 0.59 -4.74
N ASP A 258 20.56 1.13 -5.83
CA ASP A 258 19.93 1.10 -7.16
C ASP A 258 20.98 1.14 -8.28
N GLU A 259 20.63 0.58 -9.44
CA GLU A 259 21.36 0.74 -10.69
C GLU A 259 20.38 1.18 -11.78
N ILE A 260 20.59 2.37 -12.31
CA ILE A 260 19.69 2.97 -13.31
C ILE A 260 20.46 3.48 -14.52
N MET A 261 19.82 3.47 -15.67
CA MET A 261 20.38 4.06 -16.90
C MET A 261 20.34 5.57 -16.81
N MET A 262 21.53 6.20 -16.80
CA MET A 262 21.71 7.64 -16.71
C MET A 262 22.25 8.21 -18.02
N ILE A 263 21.84 9.44 -18.31
CA ILE A 263 22.39 10.24 -19.40
C ILE A 263 23.66 10.93 -18.88
N THR A 264 24.79 10.61 -19.49
CA THR A 264 26.10 11.16 -19.17
C THR A 264 26.67 11.93 -20.36
N PRO A 265 27.68 12.77 -20.20
CA PRO A 265 28.34 13.45 -21.32
C PRO A 265 28.93 12.52 -22.39
N THR A 266 29.20 11.27 -22.04
CA THR A 266 29.82 10.26 -22.93
C THR A 266 28.83 9.23 -23.47
N GLY A 267 27.53 9.36 -23.15
CA GLY A 267 26.48 8.43 -23.61
C GLY A 267 25.49 8.06 -22.52
N ILE A 268 24.68 7.06 -22.80
CA ILE A 268 23.70 6.51 -21.85
C ILE A 268 24.28 5.22 -21.27
N ALA A 269 24.44 5.18 -19.96
CA ALA A 269 25.09 4.07 -19.26
C ALA A 269 24.46 3.80 -17.89
N PRO A 270 24.52 2.55 -17.36
CA PRO A 270 24.07 2.24 -16.01
C PRO A 270 24.98 2.95 -14.98
N LEU A 271 24.35 3.52 -13.95
CA LEU A 271 25.02 4.16 -12.85
C LEU A 271 24.48 3.59 -11.53
N ARG A 272 25.42 3.16 -10.68
CA ARG A 272 25.12 2.64 -9.33
C ARG A 272 25.12 3.76 -8.32
N HIS A 273 24.13 3.78 -7.46
CA HIS A 273 24.03 4.75 -6.37
C HIS A 273 23.23 4.15 -5.20
N SER A 274 23.23 4.84 -4.07
CA SER A 274 22.33 4.57 -2.96
C SER A 274 21.39 5.75 -2.81
N GLN A 275 20.10 5.50 -2.78
CA GLN A 275 19.12 6.52 -2.41
C GLN A 275 19.02 6.57 -0.88
N GLU A 276 18.97 7.77 -0.34
CA GLU A 276 18.83 8.01 1.09
C GLU A 276 17.50 8.70 1.34
N MET A 277 16.83 8.31 2.43
CA MET A 277 15.66 9.03 2.90
C MET A 277 15.67 9.13 4.41
N THR A 278 15.35 10.32 4.90
CA THR A 278 15.00 10.56 6.29
C THR A 278 13.64 11.22 6.38
N GLY A 279 12.89 10.91 7.43
CA GLY A 279 11.56 11.48 7.59
C GLY A 279 11.07 11.39 9.02
N GLY A 280 10.04 12.17 9.29
CA GLY A 280 9.34 12.15 10.56
C GLY A 280 7.94 12.71 10.44
N HIS A 281 7.06 12.27 11.33
CA HIS A 281 5.68 12.75 11.38
C HIS A 281 5.17 12.83 12.81
N LEU A 282 4.18 13.69 13.00
CA LEU A 282 3.38 13.79 14.23
C LEU A 282 1.91 13.89 13.81
N LEU A 283 1.07 13.00 14.33
CA LEU A 283 -0.37 12.95 14.07
C LEU A 283 -1.13 13.03 15.39
N ALA A 284 -2.17 13.85 15.42
CA ALA A 284 -3.15 13.90 16.51
C ALA A 284 -4.54 13.64 15.94
N ARG A 285 -5.32 12.78 16.61
CA ARG A 285 -6.72 12.49 16.28
C ARG A 285 -7.56 12.47 17.54
N TRP A 286 -8.62 13.24 17.53
CA TRP A 286 -9.67 13.22 18.54
C TRP A 286 -10.96 12.69 17.93
N GLU A 287 -11.65 11.81 18.65
CA GLU A 287 -12.93 11.24 18.27
C GLU A 287 -13.87 11.35 19.46
N SER A 288 -15.03 11.96 19.26
CA SER A 288 -16.08 11.95 20.27
C SER A 288 -16.69 10.55 20.39
N ASP A 289 -17.18 10.23 21.58
CA ASP A 289 -18.02 9.04 21.74
C ASP A 289 -19.22 9.10 20.78
N PRO A 290 -19.52 8.02 20.06
CA PRO A 290 -20.70 7.96 19.23
C PRO A 290 -21.96 8.00 20.13
N THR A 291 -22.54 9.17 20.29
CA THR A 291 -23.90 9.29 20.81
C THR A 291 -24.88 8.70 19.80
N GLU A 292 -26.13 8.42 20.22
CA GLU A 292 -27.16 7.86 19.30
C GLU A 292 -27.30 8.69 18.03
N ASN A 293 -27.07 10.00 18.08
CA ASN A 293 -27.38 10.93 16.98
C ASN A 293 -26.15 11.65 16.40
N ARG A 294 -24.97 11.59 17.02
CA ARG A 294 -23.80 12.37 16.56
C ARG A 294 -22.48 11.73 16.95
N GLN A 295 -21.51 11.80 16.03
CA GLN A 295 -20.11 11.54 16.27
C GLN A 295 -19.26 12.57 15.53
N ASP A 296 -18.30 13.16 16.20
CA ASP A 296 -17.32 14.10 15.64
C ASP A 296 -15.93 13.47 15.61
N SER A 297 -15.13 13.80 14.60
CA SER A 297 -13.74 13.40 14.50
C SER A 297 -12.92 14.56 13.95
N PHE A 298 -11.79 14.81 14.55
CA PHE A 298 -10.81 15.81 14.14
C PHE A 298 -9.44 15.16 14.03
N GLN A 299 -8.77 15.32 12.89
CA GLN A 299 -7.41 14.80 12.66
C GLN A 299 -6.52 15.90 12.12
N THR A 300 -5.29 15.94 12.59
CA THR A 300 -4.24 16.79 12.02
C THR A 300 -2.91 16.07 12.03
N TYR A 301 -2.07 16.31 11.03
CA TYR A 301 -0.70 15.83 11.05
C TYR A 301 0.27 16.83 10.42
N LEU A 302 1.52 16.73 10.86
CA LEU A 302 2.68 17.36 10.27
C LEU A 302 3.66 16.25 9.86
N GLU A 303 4.15 16.32 8.64
CA GLU A 303 5.14 15.39 8.10
C GLU A 303 6.28 16.14 7.43
N HIS A 304 7.51 15.70 7.66
CA HIS A 304 8.68 16.17 6.94
C HIS A 304 9.44 14.98 6.36
N THR A 305 9.84 15.08 5.09
CA THR A 305 10.65 14.07 4.39
C THR A 305 11.79 14.74 3.64
N ASP A 306 12.98 14.15 3.71
CA ASP A 306 14.13 14.47 2.86
C ASP A 306 14.50 13.19 2.10
N TYR A 307 14.29 13.20 0.79
CA TYR A 307 14.55 12.11 -0.13
C TYR A 307 15.67 12.52 -1.08
N ASP A 308 16.77 11.79 -1.06
CA ASP A 308 17.92 12.00 -1.92
C ASP A 308 18.09 10.83 -2.89
N HIS A 309 17.88 11.10 -4.17
CA HIS A 309 18.02 10.12 -5.23
C HIS A 309 18.71 10.77 -6.44
N ILE A 310 19.51 10.01 -7.15
CA ILE A 310 20.28 10.52 -8.29
C ILE A 310 19.40 11.08 -9.43
N ILE A 311 18.17 10.57 -9.56
CA ILE A 311 17.22 11.08 -10.55
C ILE A 311 16.68 12.43 -10.10
N LEU A 312 16.36 12.58 -8.80
CA LEU A 312 15.74 13.78 -8.23
C LEU A 312 15.71 13.66 -6.71
N GLY A 313 16.15 14.72 -6.01
CA GLY A 313 15.97 14.84 -4.57
C GLY A 313 14.77 15.71 -4.23
N GLU A 314 14.14 15.49 -3.07
CA GLU A 314 13.01 16.27 -2.60
C GLU A 314 13.07 16.48 -1.08
N GLN A 315 13.00 17.71 -0.63
CA GLN A 315 12.62 18.03 0.75
C GLN A 315 11.17 18.51 0.75
N ARG A 316 10.32 17.87 1.55
CA ARG A 316 8.90 18.24 1.62
C ARG A 316 8.41 18.30 3.05
N THR A 317 7.63 19.35 3.33
CA THR A 317 6.85 19.49 4.56
C THR A 317 5.38 19.55 4.21
N THR A 318 4.57 18.69 4.85
CA THR A 318 3.12 18.63 4.66
C THR A 318 2.42 18.85 6.00
N PHE A 319 1.45 19.75 6.01
CA PHE A 319 0.47 19.95 7.08
C PHE A 319 -0.91 19.55 6.56
N ASP A 320 -1.64 18.77 7.35
CA ASP A 320 -3.00 18.32 7.00
C ASP A 320 -3.94 18.50 8.18
N LEU A 321 -5.14 18.92 7.87
CA LEU A 321 -6.21 19.17 8.83
C LEU A 321 -7.52 18.64 8.28
N GLU A 322 -8.23 17.80 9.03
CA GLU A 322 -9.51 17.26 8.64
C GLU A 322 -10.49 17.23 9.81
N TYR A 323 -11.70 17.66 9.54
CA TYR A 323 -12.86 17.54 10.43
C TYR A 323 -13.94 16.72 9.76
N GLN A 324 -14.54 15.80 10.50
CA GLN A 324 -15.68 14.98 10.06
C GLN A 324 -16.75 14.96 11.12
N GLN A 325 -18.01 14.96 10.69
CA GLN A 325 -19.17 14.74 11.55
C GLN A 325 -20.10 13.72 10.93
N THR A 326 -20.54 12.75 11.73
CA THR A 326 -21.62 11.81 11.40
C THR A 326 -22.83 12.16 12.24
N ARG A 327 -24.01 12.26 11.61
CA ARG A 327 -25.30 12.49 12.24
C ARG A 327 -26.31 11.44 11.82
N ARG A 328 -27.23 11.10 12.73
CA ARG A 328 -28.39 10.24 12.48
C ARG A 328 -29.66 11.05 12.65
N PRO A 329 -30.12 11.78 11.59
CA PRO A 329 -31.36 12.59 11.65
C PRO A 329 -32.59 11.74 11.93
N SER A 330 -32.59 10.48 11.48
CA SER A 330 -33.64 9.51 11.72
C SER A 330 -33.06 8.08 11.86
N PRO A 331 -33.82 7.09 12.35
CA PRO A 331 -33.36 5.70 12.39
C PRO A 331 -33.06 5.09 11.01
N SER A 332 -33.58 5.69 9.94
CA SER A 332 -33.38 5.24 8.56
C SER A 332 -32.32 6.03 7.79
N GLU A 333 -31.71 7.05 8.38
CA GLU A 333 -30.82 7.98 7.68
C GLU A 333 -29.58 8.28 8.51
N GLU A 334 -28.40 8.18 7.88
CA GLU A 334 -27.14 8.55 8.50
C GLU A 334 -26.32 9.41 7.54
N LEU A 335 -26.10 10.65 7.92
CA LEU A 335 -25.38 11.66 7.15
C LEU A 335 -23.98 11.85 7.72
N THR A 336 -22.95 11.62 6.89
CA THR A 336 -21.56 11.93 7.19
C THR A 336 -21.07 13.05 6.27
N TRP A 337 -20.45 14.07 6.82
CA TRP A 337 -19.81 15.14 6.05
C TRP A 337 -18.49 15.54 6.68
N GLY A 338 -17.62 16.14 5.88
CA GLY A 338 -16.32 16.61 6.39
C GLY A 338 -15.71 17.67 5.52
N LEU A 339 -14.74 18.38 6.13
CA LEU A 339 -13.92 19.42 5.51
C LEU A 339 -12.45 19.07 5.72
N GLY A 340 -11.64 19.31 4.71
CA GLY A 340 -10.21 19.06 4.75
C GLY A 340 -9.40 20.21 4.15
N TYR A 341 -8.23 20.43 4.72
CA TYR A 341 -7.23 21.36 4.23
C TYR A 341 -5.85 20.70 4.31
N ARG A 342 -5.12 20.68 3.18
CA ARG A 342 -3.72 20.25 3.13
C ARG A 342 -2.88 21.34 2.55
N TYR A 343 -1.75 21.61 3.19
CA TYR A 343 -0.69 22.48 2.69
C TYR A 343 0.59 21.67 2.56
N SER A 344 1.25 21.77 1.41
CA SER A 344 2.55 21.15 1.19
C SER A 344 3.52 22.16 0.59
N GLN A 345 4.75 22.13 1.08
CA GLN A 345 5.87 22.88 0.53
C GLN A 345 6.97 21.90 0.16
N ASP A 346 7.48 21.99 -1.05
CA ASP A 346 8.62 21.21 -1.53
C ASP A 346 9.79 22.09 -1.96
N ASP A 347 10.99 21.51 -1.90
CA ASP A 347 12.22 21.98 -2.53
C ASP A 347 12.88 20.80 -3.24
N ILE A 348 13.07 20.91 -4.56
CA ILE A 348 13.49 19.82 -5.43
C ILE A 348 14.91 20.04 -5.93
N ARG A 349 15.77 19.04 -5.71
CA ARG A 349 17.10 18.96 -6.31
C ARG A 349 17.01 18.23 -7.65
N THR A 350 17.28 18.93 -8.73
CA THR A 350 17.20 18.43 -10.11
C THR A 350 18.44 17.63 -10.51
N SER A 351 18.35 16.86 -11.62
CA SER A 351 19.44 16.06 -12.18
C SER A 351 19.54 16.22 -13.70
N SER A 352 20.42 15.43 -14.33
CA SER A 352 20.47 15.33 -15.80
C SER A 352 19.27 14.61 -16.42
N LEU A 353 18.46 13.90 -15.61
CA LEU A 353 17.25 13.20 -16.09
C LEU A 353 15.98 14.01 -15.87
N ILE A 354 15.95 14.89 -14.88
CA ILE A 354 14.77 15.71 -14.56
C ILE A 354 15.22 17.13 -14.25
N THR A 355 14.68 18.08 -15.00
CA THR A 355 14.88 19.51 -14.76
C THR A 355 13.53 20.17 -14.49
N LEU A 356 13.49 21.08 -13.51
CA LEU A 356 12.33 21.91 -13.21
C LEU A 356 12.75 23.38 -13.25
N PRO A 357 12.00 24.25 -13.90
CA PRO A 357 12.24 25.71 -13.85
C PRO A 357 12.10 26.26 -12.44
N ASP A 358 11.06 25.81 -11.72
CA ASP A 358 10.78 26.17 -10.34
C ASP A 358 11.04 24.96 -9.43
N THR A 359 12.12 25.01 -8.68
CA THR A 359 12.49 23.94 -7.75
C THR A 359 11.66 23.97 -6.47
N GLU A 360 11.21 25.14 -6.04
CA GLU A 360 10.33 25.30 -4.89
C GLU A 360 8.86 25.41 -5.32
N ALA A 361 7.97 24.73 -4.63
CA ALA A 361 6.54 24.91 -4.79
C ALA A 361 5.81 24.88 -3.45
N ARG A 362 4.68 25.56 -3.42
CA ARG A 362 3.71 25.55 -2.33
C ARG A 362 2.36 25.20 -2.92
N THR A 363 1.71 24.21 -2.35
CA THR A 363 0.41 23.74 -2.85
C THR A 363 -0.59 23.66 -1.72
N SER A 364 -1.82 24.04 -2.03
CA SER A 364 -2.96 23.97 -1.12
C SER A 364 -4.07 23.11 -1.73
N LEU A 365 -4.60 22.21 -0.93
CA LEU A 365 -5.76 21.37 -1.29
C LEU A 365 -6.89 21.64 -0.30
N TYR A 366 -8.00 22.12 -0.81
CA TYR A 366 -9.25 22.28 -0.05
C TYR A 366 -10.23 21.20 -0.45
N SER A 367 -10.92 20.61 0.49
CA SER A 367 -11.88 19.56 0.19
C SER A 367 -13.10 19.62 1.09
N ALA A 368 -14.23 19.22 0.53
CA ALA A 368 -15.49 18.98 1.26
C ALA A 368 -16.12 17.70 0.73
N PHE A 369 -16.61 16.84 1.61
CA PHE A 369 -17.36 15.66 1.22
C PHE A 369 -18.65 15.52 2.00
N ILE A 370 -19.59 14.82 1.40
CA ILE A 370 -20.86 14.44 2.00
C ILE A 370 -21.23 13.03 1.56
N GLN A 371 -21.71 12.22 2.48
CA GLN A 371 -22.25 10.90 2.22
C GLN A 371 -23.53 10.71 3.04
N ASP A 372 -24.60 10.31 2.38
CA ASP A 372 -25.88 9.97 2.98
C ASP A 372 -26.16 8.49 2.80
N GLU A 373 -26.39 7.78 3.91
CA GLU A 373 -26.78 6.37 3.93
C GLU A 373 -28.25 6.27 4.34
N ILE A 374 -29.09 5.83 3.40
CA ILE A 374 -30.53 5.72 3.53
C ILE A 374 -30.94 4.26 3.62
N THR A 375 -31.52 3.84 4.72
CA THR A 375 -32.16 2.53 4.88
C THR A 375 -33.55 2.56 4.23
N LEU A 376 -33.63 2.02 2.99
CA LEU A 376 -34.89 1.97 2.24
C LEU A 376 -35.88 0.93 2.80
N VAL A 377 -35.33 -0.22 3.20
CA VAL A 377 -36.05 -1.29 3.89
C VAL A 377 -35.17 -1.79 5.02
N PRO A 378 -35.63 -1.72 6.29
CA PRO A 378 -34.82 -2.18 7.42
C PRO A 378 -34.24 -3.57 7.19
N GLU A 379 -32.93 -3.73 7.51
CA GLU A 379 -32.16 -4.97 7.38
C GLU A 379 -32.05 -5.56 5.97
N ARG A 380 -32.66 -4.94 4.93
CA ARG A 380 -32.69 -5.50 3.57
C ARG A 380 -32.10 -4.61 2.49
N TRP A 381 -32.44 -3.33 2.47
CA TRP A 381 -32.01 -2.44 1.40
C TRP A 381 -31.43 -1.15 1.97
N ARG A 382 -30.20 -0.85 1.60
CA ARG A 382 -29.49 0.39 1.93
C ARG A 382 -28.97 1.04 0.66
N LEU A 383 -29.23 2.34 0.54
CA LEU A 383 -28.73 3.20 -0.52
C LEU A 383 -27.71 4.16 0.09
N SER A 384 -26.54 4.32 -0.54
CA SER A 384 -25.54 5.32 -0.15
C SER A 384 -25.30 6.26 -1.31
N LEU A 385 -25.42 7.56 -1.06
CA LEU A 385 -25.16 8.65 -1.98
C LEU A 385 -23.96 9.43 -1.44
N GLY A 386 -22.90 9.55 -2.22
CA GLY A 386 -21.69 10.26 -1.80
C GLY A 386 -21.21 11.24 -2.87
N ALA A 387 -20.62 12.33 -2.43
CA ALA A 387 -19.95 13.28 -3.31
C ALA A 387 -18.80 13.97 -2.59
N ARG A 388 -17.75 14.29 -3.33
CA ARG A 388 -16.65 15.12 -2.87
C ARG A 388 -16.36 16.23 -3.86
N LEU A 389 -16.08 17.40 -3.34
CA LEU A 389 -15.52 18.54 -4.06
C LEU A 389 -14.10 18.78 -3.55
N GLU A 390 -13.17 18.93 -4.45
CA GLU A 390 -11.79 19.30 -4.16
C GLU A 390 -11.38 20.48 -5.03
N HIS A 391 -10.58 21.37 -4.44
CA HIS A 391 -9.90 22.42 -5.19
C HIS A 391 -8.40 22.29 -4.97
N ASN A 392 -7.66 22.11 -6.07
CA ASN A 392 -6.20 22.10 -6.09
C ASN A 392 -5.68 23.05 -7.17
N GLU A 393 -4.41 23.44 -7.08
CA GLU A 393 -3.81 24.43 -7.96
C GLU A 393 -3.55 23.90 -9.40
N TYR A 394 -3.59 22.57 -9.60
CA TYR A 394 -3.24 21.95 -10.87
C TYR A 394 -4.44 21.77 -11.81
N THR A 395 -5.58 21.35 -11.26
CA THR A 395 -6.77 21.02 -12.05
C THR A 395 -8.00 21.86 -11.68
N GLY A 396 -7.90 22.72 -10.65
CA GLY A 396 -9.00 23.55 -10.19
C GLY A 396 -10.01 22.79 -9.34
N ILE A 397 -11.30 22.90 -9.66
CA ILE A 397 -12.39 22.28 -8.90
C ILE A 397 -12.77 20.95 -9.51
N GLU A 398 -12.72 19.88 -8.70
CA GLU A 398 -13.03 18.51 -9.09
C GLU A 398 -14.23 17.99 -8.34
N PHE A 399 -15.12 17.27 -9.04
CA PHE A 399 -16.32 16.65 -8.50
C PHE A 399 -16.30 15.13 -8.65
N GLN A 400 -16.40 14.41 -7.54
CA GLN A 400 -16.26 12.96 -7.46
C GLN A 400 -17.50 12.34 -6.80
N PRO A 401 -18.55 12.00 -7.57
CA PRO A 401 -19.78 11.38 -7.08
C PRO A 401 -19.63 9.87 -6.93
N ASN A 402 -20.49 9.30 -6.07
CA ASN A 402 -20.64 7.86 -5.90
C ASN A 402 -22.09 7.51 -5.52
N LEU A 403 -22.54 6.37 -6.02
CA LEU A 403 -23.81 5.74 -5.73
C LEU A 403 -23.55 4.28 -5.37
N ARG A 404 -24.10 3.79 -4.25
CA ARG A 404 -24.01 2.39 -3.83
C ARG A 404 -25.36 1.87 -3.38
N LEU A 405 -25.64 0.63 -3.73
CA LEU A 405 -26.84 -0.08 -3.30
C LEU A 405 -26.44 -1.42 -2.67
N LEU A 406 -26.91 -1.68 -1.47
CA LEU A 406 -26.71 -2.93 -0.75
C LEU A 406 -28.05 -3.63 -0.57
N TRP A 407 -28.08 -4.94 -0.87
CA TRP A 407 -29.20 -5.82 -0.62
C TRP A 407 -28.77 -7.00 0.25
N THR A 408 -29.38 -7.14 1.41
CA THR A 408 -29.16 -8.23 2.38
C THR A 408 -30.46 -8.98 2.59
N PRO A 409 -30.81 -9.96 1.70
CA PRO A 409 -32.09 -10.70 1.79
C PRO A 409 -32.20 -11.51 3.09
N ASP A 410 -31.07 -11.95 3.63
CA ASP A 410 -30.92 -12.71 4.86
C ASP A 410 -29.57 -12.42 5.52
N THR A 411 -29.29 -13.05 6.66
CA THR A 411 -28.05 -12.83 7.43
C THR A 411 -26.80 -13.46 6.78
N GLN A 412 -26.96 -14.30 5.78
CA GLN A 412 -25.87 -15.04 5.10
C GLN A 412 -25.49 -14.41 3.75
N THR A 413 -26.37 -13.58 3.19
CA THR A 413 -26.25 -13.08 1.82
C THR A 413 -26.13 -11.56 1.80
N SER A 414 -25.13 -11.07 1.10
CA SER A 414 -25.02 -9.63 0.74
C SER A 414 -24.76 -9.50 -0.76
N VAL A 415 -25.59 -8.71 -1.44
CA VAL A 415 -25.41 -8.33 -2.85
C VAL A 415 -25.28 -6.82 -2.91
N TRP A 416 -24.31 -6.33 -3.65
CA TRP A 416 -24.13 -4.88 -3.77
C TRP A 416 -23.77 -4.46 -5.21
N ALA A 417 -24.11 -3.23 -5.52
CA ALA A 417 -23.72 -2.57 -6.75
C ALA A 417 -23.20 -1.16 -6.44
N SER A 418 -22.22 -0.69 -7.21
CA SER A 418 -21.75 0.69 -7.10
C SER A 418 -21.44 1.31 -8.46
N ALA A 419 -21.65 2.63 -8.56
CA ALA A 419 -21.24 3.47 -9.67
C ALA A 419 -20.52 4.69 -9.11
N ALA A 420 -19.31 4.98 -9.62
CA ALA A 420 -18.49 6.05 -9.08
C ALA A 420 -17.63 6.70 -10.15
N ARG A 421 -17.33 7.99 -9.96
CA ARG A 421 -16.27 8.71 -10.68
C ARG A 421 -15.12 9.02 -9.74
N ALA A 422 -13.90 8.82 -10.22
CA ALA A 422 -12.67 9.19 -9.54
C ALA A 422 -11.72 9.92 -10.50
N ILE A 423 -10.83 10.71 -9.94
CA ILE A 423 -9.80 11.42 -10.71
C ILE A 423 -8.41 11.16 -10.16
N ARG A 424 -7.41 11.24 -11.05
CA ARG A 424 -6.01 11.39 -10.70
C ARG A 424 -5.53 12.79 -11.07
N THR A 425 -4.90 13.46 -10.12
CA THR A 425 -4.26 14.76 -10.37
C THR A 425 -2.86 14.58 -10.94
N PRO A 426 -2.38 15.47 -11.82
CA PRO A 426 -1.00 15.44 -12.30
C PRO A 426 0.01 15.56 -11.14
N SER A 427 1.15 14.90 -11.29
CA SER A 427 2.27 15.04 -10.36
C SER A 427 3.02 16.36 -10.55
N ARG A 428 3.88 16.68 -9.58
CA ARG A 428 4.76 17.84 -9.61
C ARG A 428 5.69 17.82 -10.85
N VAL A 429 6.26 16.64 -11.16
CA VAL A 429 7.14 16.44 -12.31
C VAL A 429 6.37 16.52 -13.62
N GLU A 430 5.17 15.93 -13.70
CA GLU A 430 4.32 16.00 -14.91
C GLU A 430 3.86 17.41 -15.24
N ARG A 431 3.68 18.27 -14.24
CA ARG A 431 3.16 19.63 -14.40
C ARG A 431 4.24 20.65 -14.73
N GLY A 432 5.48 20.47 -14.23
CA GLY A 432 6.50 21.51 -14.32
C GLY A 432 7.83 21.07 -14.90
N GLY A 433 8.07 19.76 -15.12
CA GLY A 433 9.39 19.24 -15.44
C GLY A 433 9.62 18.89 -16.91
N THR A 434 10.85 19.02 -17.37
CA THR A 434 11.35 18.26 -18.53
C THR A 434 12.00 16.99 -18.01
N VAL A 435 11.58 15.85 -18.53
CA VAL A 435 12.06 14.53 -18.15
C VAL A 435 12.79 13.89 -19.32
N TYR A 436 14.02 13.48 -19.11
CA TYR A 436 14.82 12.76 -20.10
C TYR A 436 14.79 11.27 -19.76
N LEU A 437 14.07 10.48 -20.54
CA LEU A 437 13.91 9.04 -20.34
C LEU A 437 14.81 8.26 -21.30
N PRO A 438 15.87 7.60 -20.83
CA PRO A 438 16.60 6.65 -21.65
C PRO A 438 15.67 5.58 -22.24
N VAL A 439 15.71 5.38 -23.55
CA VAL A 439 14.97 4.30 -24.24
C VAL A 439 15.92 3.11 -24.47
N ASN A 440 17.16 3.42 -24.83
CA ASN A 440 18.26 2.47 -25.02
C ASN A 440 19.61 3.24 -24.96
N ALA A 441 20.72 2.56 -25.21
CA ALA A 441 22.05 3.18 -25.18
C ALA A 441 22.25 4.31 -26.21
N PHE A 442 21.36 4.45 -27.21
CA PHE A 442 21.52 5.38 -28.33
C PHE A 442 20.40 6.43 -28.42
N SER A 443 19.38 6.35 -27.57
CA SER A 443 18.25 7.28 -27.63
C SER A 443 17.61 7.49 -26.26
N ALA A 444 17.11 8.72 -26.04
CA ALA A 444 16.28 9.09 -24.90
C ALA A 444 15.09 9.94 -25.38
N LEU A 445 13.94 9.79 -24.76
CA LEU A 445 12.83 10.73 -24.91
C LEU A 445 13.14 11.98 -24.10
N GLN A 446 12.98 13.15 -24.71
CA GLN A 446 12.91 14.42 -24.00
C GLN A 446 11.43 14.77 -23.87
N LEU A 447 10.86 14.54 -22.68
CA LEU A 447 9.46 14.83 -22.38
C LEU A 447 9.36 16.23 -21.79
N ASP A 448 9.00 17.18 -22.61
CA ASP A 448 8.75 18.54 -22.18
C ASP A 448 7.38 18.67 -21.53
N ASN A 449 7.26 19.66 -20.67
CA ASN A 449 6.01 20.03 -20.04
C ASN A 449 4.96 20.42 -21.10
N GLY A 450 3.77 19.80 -20.98
CA GLY A 450 2.60 20.10 -21.80
C GLY A 450 1.42 20.52 -20.94
N GLU A 451 0.28 20.74 -21.58
CA GLU A 451 -0.97 20.94 -20.86
C GLU A 451 -1.47 19.58 -20.34
N THR A 452 -1.05 19.22 -19.12
CA THR A 452 -1.54 18.02 -18.45
C THR A 452 -2.73 18.38 -17.56
N SER A 453 -3.81 17.59 -17.70
CA SER A 453 -5.04 17.68 -16.91
C SER A 453 -5.20 16.46 -15.99
N GLU A 454 -6.32 16.40 -15.29
CA GLU A 454 -6.71 15.21 -14.53
C GLU A 454 -6.98 14.01 -15.45
N GLU A 455 -6.66 12.80 -14.96
CA GLU A 455 -7.17 11.56 -15.56
C GLU A 455 -8.46 11.16 -14.88
N LYS A 456 -9.42 10.63 -15.63
CA LYS A 456 -10.76 10.28 -15.14
C LYS A 456 -11.00 8.79 -15.19
N LEU A 457 -11.69 8.27 -14.18
CA LEU A 457 -12.25 6.93 -14.15
C LEU A 457 -13.74 6.99 -13.92
N ASP A 458 -14.53 6.36 -14.80
CA ASP A 458 -15.93 5.97 -14.56
C ASP A 458 -15.98 4.46 -14.30
N ALA A 459 -16.49 4.05 -13.16
CA ALA A 459 -16.46 2.69 -12.67
C ALA A 459 -17.86 2.17 -12.34
N LEU A 460 -18.09 0.89 -12.67
CA LEU A 460 -19.23 0.09 -12.22
C LEU A 460 -18.72 -1.18 -11.58
N ASP A 461 -19.22 -1.49 -10.38
CA ASP A 461 -18.89 -2.70 -9.63
C ASP A 461 -20.16 -3.42 -9.19
N LEU A 462 -20.09 -4.76 -9.16
CA LEU A 462 -21.08 -5.67 -8.61
C LEU A 462 -20.40 -6.64 -7.67
N GLY A 463 -21.04 -7.00 -6.57
CA GLY A 463 -20.49 -8.03 -5.68
C GLY A 463 -21.55 -8.87 -5.03
N TRP A 464 -21.13 -10.04 -4.63
CA TRP A 464 -21.93 -11.03 -3.92
C TRP A 464 -21.07 -11.70 -2.86
N ARG A 465 -21.56 -11.66 -1.60
CA ARG A 465 -20.99 -12.38 -0.46
C ARG A 465 -21.98 -13.40 0.02
N TYR A 466 -21.47 -14.59 0.31
CA TYR A 466 -22.31 -15.67 0.80
C TYR A 466 -21.58 -16.51 1.85
N GLN A 467 -22.28 -16.74 2.96
CA GLN A 467 -21.82 -17.62 4.02
C GLN A 467 -22.55 -18.94 3.96
N PHE A 468 -21.90 -19.97 3.36
CA PHE A 468 -22.50 -21.31 3.19
C PHE A 468 -22.72 -22.02 4.53
N SER A 469 -21.83 -21.81 5.47
CA SER A 469 -21.86 -22.39 6.82
C SER A 469 -21.03 -21.53 7.77
N ARG A 470 -21.02 -21.88 9.06
CA ARG A 470 -20.13 -21.22 10.04
C ARG A 470 -18.64 -21.33 9.69
N GLY A 471 -18.26 -22.25 8.80
CA GLY A 471 -16.88 -22.51 8.41
C GLY A 471 -16.54 -22.21 6.95
N LEU A 472 -17.46 -21.67 6.12
CA LEU A 472 -17.22 -21.46 4.69
C LEU A 472 -17.89 -20.18 4.20
N SER A 473 -17.09 -19.25 3.71
CA SER A 473 -17.54 -17.98 3.10
C SER A 473 -16.93 -17.75 1.73
N LEU A 474 -17.67 -17.05 0.88
CA LEU A 474 -17.29 -16.65 -0.47
C LEU A 474 -17.55 -15.16 -0.65
N ASP A 475 -16.60 -14.44 -1.24
CA ASP A 475 -16.76 -13.05 -1.74
C ASP A 475 -16.42 -13.05 -3.23
N LEU A 476 -17.34 -12.56 -4.04
CA LEU A 476 -17.20 -12.40 -5.49
C LEU A 476 -17.43 -10.94 -5.84
N ALA A 477 -16.53 -10.36 -6.62
CA ALA A 477 -16.69 -9.03 -7.21
C ALA A 477 -16.43 -9.07 -8.72
N ALA A 478 -17.27 -8.39 -9.48
CA ALA A 478 -17.09 -8.14 -10.91
C ALA A 478 -17.07 -6.62 -11.15
N PHE A 479 -16.28 -6.16 -12.10
CA PHE A 479 -16.13 -4.74 -12.36
C PHE A 479 -15.93 -4.42 -13.85
N THR A 480 -16.29 -3.20 -14.23
CA THR A 480 -15.96 -2.62 -15.54
C THR A 480 -15.63 -1.13 -15.39
N TYR A 481 -14.50 -0.73 -15.95
CA TYR A 481 -13.88 0.57 -15.79
C TYR A 481 -13.63 1.22 -17.14
N ARG A 482 -13.85 2.54 -17.22
CA ARG A 482 -13.51 3.35 -18.37
C ARG A 482 -12.64 4.50 -17.92
N TYR A 483 -11.39 4.51 -18.43
CA TYR A 483 -10.45 5.59 -18.19
C TYR A 483 -10.47 6.53 -19.38
N GLY A 484 -10.57 7.83 -19.08
CA GLY A 484 -10.43 8.92 -20.04
C GLY A 484 -9.27 9.83 -19.67
N ASP A 485 -8.82 10.59 -20.64
CA ASP A 485 -7.80 11.62 -20.47
C ASP A 485 -6.50 11.06 -19.85
N LEU A 486 -6.15 9.79 -20.17
CA LEU A 486 -4.92 9.18 -19.66
C LEU A 486 -3.70 9.92 -20.19
N ARG A 487 -2.73 10.15 -19.29
CA ARG A 487 -1.45 10.73 -19.63
C ARG A 487 -0.77 9.96 -20.76
N ASP A 488 -0.23 10.69 -21.71
CA ASP A 488 0.56 10.18 -22.81
C ASP A 488 1.68 11.15 -23.18
N ALA A 489 2.38 10.84 -24.28
CA ALA A 489 3.34 11.73 -24.89
C ALA A 489 3.16 11.73 -26.41
N ALA A 490 3.38 12.87 -27.03
CA ALA A 490 3.45 13.00 -28.48
C ALA A 490 4.85 13.40 -28.91
N ILE A 491 5.37 12.78 -29.98
CA ILE A 491 6.62 13.24 -30.58
C ILE A 491 6.40 14.66 -31.11
N ASN A 492 7.28 15.59 -30.73
CA ASN A 492 7.18 17.02 -31.04
C ASN A 492 8.49 17.54 -31.65
N GLY A 493 8.94 16.93 -32.74
CA GLY A 493 10.13 17.37 -33.44
C GLY A 493 10.97 16.24 -34.01
N LEU A 494 12.06 16.64 -34.69
CA LEU A 494 13.05 15.68 -35.21
C LEU A 494 14.04 15.28 -34.11
N PRO A 495 14.61 14.06 -34.17
CA PRO A 495 15.67 13.64 -33.24
C PRO A 495 16.85 14.62 -33.23
N ILE A 496 17.33 14.99 -32.08
CA ILE A 496 18.43 15.94 -31.83
C ILE A 496 19.69 15.17 -31.46
N PRO A 497 20.72 15.10 -32.32
CA PRO A 497 21.97 14.44 -32.01
C PRO A 497 22.69 15.08 -30.83
N GLN A 498 23.28 14.23 -29.98
CA GLN A 498 24.06 14.61 -28.81
C GLN A 498 25.53 14.19 -28.96
N LEU A 499 26.44 14.91 -28.32
CA LEU A 499 27.89 14.65 -28.39
C LEU A 499 28.28 13.24 -27.90
N GLY A 500 27.51 12.65 -27.00
CA GLY A 500 27.73 11.29 -26.48
C GLY A 500 27.31 10.15 -27.43
N GLY A 501 26.99 10.42 -28.68
CA GLY A 501 26.63 9.40 -29.68
C GLY A 501 25.20 8.87 -29.54
N TYR A 502 24.32 9.59 -28.88
CA TYR A 502 22.90 9.30 -28.74
C TYR A 502 22.05 10.45 -29.27
N VAL A 503 20.73 10.24 -29.36
CA VAL A 503 19.78 11.27 -29.81
C VAL A 503 18.72 11.52 -28.74
N PHE A 504 18.29 12.79 -28.58
CA PHE A 504 17.05 13.12 -27.93
C PHE A 504 15.91 13.08 -28.95
N ILE A 505 14.78 12.49 -28.54
CA ILE A 505 13.53 12.48 -29.29
C ILE A 505 12.58 13.47 -28.59
N PRO A 506 12.45 14.70 -29.11
CA PRO A 506 11.58 15.71 -28.50
C PRO A 506 10.14 15.21 -28.45
N SER A 507 9.54 15.26 -27.30
CA SER A 507 8.18 14.82 -27.03
C SER A 507 7.52 15.77 -26.03
N ILE A 508 6.20 15.87 -26.06
CA ILE A 508 5.43 16.72 -25.15
C ILE A 508 4.43 15.86 -24.35
N ASN A 509 4.37 16.08 -23.05
CA ASN A 509 3.36 15.46 -22.19
C ASN A 509 1.96 15.97 -22.56
N SER A 510 0.96 15.10 -22.55
CA SER A 510 -0.43 15.44 -22.78
C SER A 510 -1.38 14.37 -22.19
N ASN A 511 -2.68 14.55 -22.40
CA ASN A 511 -3.74 13.63 -21.98
C ASN A 511 -4.63 13.32 -23.19
N GLY A 512 -4.44 12.21 -23.86
CA GLY A 512 -5.23 11.87 -25.04
C GLY A 512 -5.59 10.40 -25.14
N ASN A 513 -4.88 9.54 -24.41
CA ASN A 513 -5.15 8.12 -24.40
C ASN A 513 -6.37 7.77 -23.53
N SER A 514 -6.97 6.61 -23.78
CA SER A 514 -8.05 6.05 -22.99
C SER A 514 -7.81 4.57 -22.71
N ALA A 515 -8.49 4.00 -21.71
CA ALA A 515 -8.41 2.58 -21.44
C ALA A 515 -9.77 2.02 -21.01
N ARG A 516 -9.88 0.69 -21.11
CA ARG A 516 -10.95 -0.10 -20.50
C ARG A 516 -10.32 -1.21 -19.70
N ALA A 517 -10.91 -1.49 -18.54
CA ALA A 517 -10.55 -2.66 -17.72
C ALA A 517 -11.82 -3.34 -17.25
N SER A 518 -11.86 -4.66 -17.25
CA SER A 518 -12.95 -5.47 -16.69
C SER A 518 -12.40 -6.73 -16.08
N GLY A 519 -13.08 -7.26 -15.08
CA GLY A 519 -12.57 -8.44 -14.42
C GLY A 519 -13.48 -9.02 -13.36
N ILE A 520 -13.00 -10.11 -12.77
CA ILE A 520 -13.65 -10.84 -11.69
C ILE A 520 -12.62 -11.14 -10.62
N GLU A 521 -13.02 -10.98 -9.36
CA GLU A 521 -12.22 -11.27 -8.19
C GLU A 521 -13.01 -12.18 -7.26
N LEU A 522 -12.38 -13.26 -6.82
CA LEU A 522 -12.95 -14.27 -5.94
C LEU A 522 -12.09 -14.41 -4.69
N SER A 523 -12.72 -14.53 -3.53
CA SER A 523 -12.08 -14.91 -2.27
C SER A 523 -12.91 -15.96 -1.56
N LEU A 524 -12.26 -17.05 -1.17
CA LEU A 524 -12.83 -18.17 -0.41
C LEU A 524 -12.07 -18.28 0.92
N ASP A 525 -12.79 -18.37 2.03
CA ASP A 525 -12.24 -18.73 3.34
C ASP A 525 -13.00 -19.95 3.87
N TRP A 526 -12.27 -21.03 4.15
CA TRP A 526 -12.83 -22.30 4.57
C TRP A 526 -12.12 -22.86 5.79
N ARG A 527 -12.84 -23.07 6.87
CA ARG A 527 -12.40 -23.74 8.10
C ARG A 527 -13.14 -25.07 8.26
N PRO A 528 -12.63 -26.15 7.63
CA PRO A 528 -13.26 -27.47 7.75
C PRO A 528 -13.19 -28.04 9.18
N ARG A 529 -12.20 -27.58 9.96
CA ARG A 529 -11.96 -27.89 11.37
C ARG A 529 -11.40 -26.65 12.09
N PRO A 530 -11.52 -26.54 13.41
CA PRO A 530 -10.95 -25.40 14.14
C PRO A 530 -9.45 -25.17 13.88
N GLU A 531 -8.69 -26.27 13.73
CA GLU A 531 -7.24 -26.23 13.54
C GLU A 531 -6.81 -25.98 12.08
N TRP A 532 -7.75 -25.93 11.14
CA TRP A 532 -7.48 -25.83 9.69
C TRP A 532 -8.17 -24.63 9.10
N ARG A 533 -7.42 -23.73 8.50
CA ARG A 533 -7.95 -22.64 7.68
C ARG A 533 -7.36 -22.70 6.28
N LEU A 534 -8.21 -22.80 5.29
CA LEU A 534 -7.87 -22.82 3.87
C LEU A 534 -8.43 -21.56 3.22
N GLN A 535 -7.58 -20.81 2.55
CA GLN A 535 -7.97 -19.58 1.86
C GLN A 535 -7.58 -19.68 0.39
N GLY A 536 -8.49 -19.28 -0.49
CA GLY A 536 -8.23 -19.21 -1.93
C GLY A 536 -8.62 -17.85 -2.47
N THR A 537 -7.76 -17.25 -3.28
CA THR A 537 -8.11 -16.03 -4.03
C THR A 537 -7.81 -16.24 -5.51
N TYR A 538 -8.68 -15.71 -6.37
CA TYR A 538 -8.47 -15.69 -7.81
C TYR A 538 -8.88 -14.34 -8.37
N SER A 539 -8.09 -13.83 -9.29
CA SER A 539 -8.38 -12.58 -10.00
C SER A 539 -8.15 -12.77 -11.48
N HIS A 540 -9.12 -12.35 -12.26
CA HIS A 540 -9.03 -12.21 -13.71
C HIS A 540 -9.20 -10.76 -14.10
N LEU A 541 -8.29 -10.26 -14.91
CA LEU A 541 -8.31 -8.90 -15.44
C LEU A 541 -8.07 -8.90 -16.94
N ASP A 542 -8.97 -8.25 -17.67
CA ASP A 542 -8.81 -7.86 -19.07
C ASP A 542 -8.70 -6.34 -19.14
N SER A 543 -7.61 -5.84 -19.75
CA SER A 543 -7.32 -4.41 -19.84
C SER A 543 -6.82 -4.06 -21.22
N GLU A 544 -7.42 -3.04 -21.85
CA GLU A 544 -7.07 -2.55 -23.16
C GLU A 544 -6.82 -1.04 -23.12
N ILE A 545 -5.65 -0.60 -23.58
CA ILE A 545 -5.33 0.83 -23.75
C ILE A 545 -5.50 1.21 -25.21
N LYS A 546 -6.28 2.26 -25.47
CA LYS A 546 -6.47 2.86 -26.80
C LYS A 546 -5.59 4.09 -26.93
N LEU A 547 -4.62 4.00 -27.83
CA LEU A 547 -3.76 5.12 -28.16
C LEU A 547 -4.51 6.10 -29.05
N ALA A 548 -4.44 7.38 -28.74
CA ALA A 548 -4.88 8.43 -29.65
C ALA A 548 -3.90 8.56 -30.83
N PRO A 549 -4.34 9.03 -32.00
CA PRO A 549 -3.47 9.16 -33.16
C PRO A 549 -2.23 10.01 -32.87
N GLY A 550 -1.06 9.47 -33.24
CA GLY A 550 0.24 10.15 -33.04
C GLY A 550 0.75 10.18 -31.59
N ARG A 551 0.14 9.41 -30.69
CA ARG A 551 0.55 9.32 -29.29
C ARG A 551 1.41 8.08 -29.03
N LEU A 552 2.35 8.23 -28.11
CA LEU A 552 3.15 7.12 -27.59
C LEU A 552 2.33 6.35 -26.53
N PRO A 553 2.56 5.03 -26.39
CA PRO A 553 1.97 4.29 -25.28
C PRO A 553 2.43 4.89 -23.96
N SER A 554 1.50 5.00 -23.01
CA SER A 554 1.86 5.27 -21.62
C SER A 554 2.65 4.08 -21.07
N GLY A 555 3.54 4.31 -20.11
CA GLY A 555 4.32 3.23 -19.50
C GLY A 555 3.48 2.19 -18.75
N TYR A 556 2.19 2.41 -18.59
CA TYR A 556 1.25 1.48 -17.93
C TYR A 556 0.61 0.48 -18.91
N ALA A 557 0.92 0.55 -20.21
CA ALA A 557 0.37 -0.39 -21.17
C ALA A 557 0.89 -1.81 -20.91
N ASP A 558 -0.03 -2.78 -20.83
CA ASP A 558 0.27 -4.20 -20.75
C ASP A 558 1.24 -4.60 -19.64
N THR A 559 1.12 -3.97 -18.45
CA THR A 559 1.96 -4.27 -17.26
C THR A 559 1.27 -5.19 -16.25
N THR A 560 0.09 -5.75 -16.59
CA THR A 560 -0.73 -6.48 -15.65
C THR A 560 -0.96 -7.91 -16.12
N PRO A 561 -0.83 -8.92 -15.21
CA PRO A 561 -1.16 -10.30 -15.53
C PRO A 561 -2.66 -10.47 -15.69
N THR A 562 -3.07 -11.32 -16.64
CA THR A 562 -4.50 -11.64 -16.87
C THR A 562 -5.08 -12.48 -15.74
N HIS A 563 -4.28 -13.35 -15.13
CA HIS A 563 -4.71 -14.28 -14.07
C HIS A 563 -3.75 -14.25 -12.89
N MET A 564 -4.29 -14.15 -11.68
CA MET A 564 -3.57 -14.36 -10.43
C MET A 564 -4.35 -15.34 -9.56
N LEU A 565 -3.67 -16.34 -9.03
CA LEU A 565 -4.21 -17.34 -8.11
C LEU A 565 -3.37 -17.40 -6.84
N SER A 566 -4.02 -17.48 -5.69
CA SER A 566 -3.37 -17.69 -4.40
C SER A 566 -4.13 -18.75 -3.60
N LEU A 567 -3.42 -19.73 -3.06
CA LEU A 567 -3.96 -20.76 -2.18
C LEU A 567 -3.13 -20.82 -0.90
N ARG A 568 -3.77 -20.67 0.23
CA ARG A 568 -3.15 -20.68 1.56
C ARG A 568 -3.75 -21.79 2.42
N ALA A 569 -2.90 -22.49 3.14
CA ALA A 569 -3.27 -23.44 4.19
C ALA A 569 -2.56 -23.05 5.48
N SER A 570 -3.34 -22.82 6.52
CA SER A 570 -2.85 -22.54 7.88
C SER A 570 -3.33 -23.66 8.79
N LEU A 571 -2.39 -24.39 9.38
CA LEU A 571 -2.65 -25.64 10.12
C LEU A 571 -2.05 -25.53 11.52
N ASP A 572 -2.85 -25.77 12.54
CA ASP A 572 -2.38 -25.95 13.91
C ASP A 572 -2.13 -27.47 14.12
N LEU A 573 -0.87 -27.88 13.91
CA LEU A 573 -0.45 -29.28 13.93
C LEU A 573 -0.47 -29.87 15.35
N SER A 574 -0.28 -29.04 16.35
CA SER A 574 -0.45 -29.35 17.77
C SER A 574 -0.68 -28.04 18.55
N SER A 575 -0.89 -28.12 19.85
CA SER A 575 -1.00 -26.92 20.72
C SER A 575 0.24 -26.00 20.71
N SER A 576 1.39 -26.50 20.24
CA SER A 576 2.65 -25.77 20.22
C SER A 576 3.29 -25.66 18.83
N VAL A 577 2.78 -26.35 17.81
CA VAL A 577 3.38 -26.37 16.46
C VAL A 577 2.35 -25.95 15.42
N ARG A 578 2.70 -24.97 14.60
CA ARG A 578 1.88 -24.43 13.52
C ARG A 578 2.63 -24.56 12.20
N GLY A 579 1.92 -24.93 11.14
CA GLY A 579 2.43 -25.02 9.78
C GLY A 579 1.61 -24.16 8.83
N ASP A 580 2.25 -23.43 7.96
CA ASP A 580 1.61 -22.60 6.95
C ASP A 580 2.22 -22.89 5.59
N ALA A 581 1.38 -22.96 4.54
CA ALA A 581 1.80 -23.09 3.16
C ALA A 581 1.05 -22.06 2.31
N TRP A 582 1.77 -21.40 1.38
CA TRP A 582 1.22 -20.39 0.51
C TRP A 582 1.71 -20.60 -0.93
N LEU A 583 0.81 -21.05 -1.80
CA LEU A 583 1.04 -21.24 -3.23
C LEU A 583 0.45 -20.04 -4.00
N ARG A 584 1.25 -19.41 -4.87
CA ARG A 584 0.82 -18.31 -5.74
C ARG A 584 1.18 -18.61 -7.18
N HIS A 585 0.29 -18.27 -8.09
CA HIS A 585 0.52 -18.34 -9.53
C HIS A 585 0.15 -17.02 -10.19
N VAL A 586 1.03 -16.49 -11.02
CA VAL A 586 0.85 -15.28 -11.82
C VAL A 586 1.05 -15.63 -13.28
N SER A 587 0.07 -15.29 -14.13
CA SER A 587 0.15 -15.50 -15.57
C SER A 587 1.20 -14.58 -16.22
N PRO A 588 1.68 -14.92 -17.46
CA PRO A 588 2.73 -14.11 -18.09
C PRO A 588 2.23 -12.70 -18.40
N ILE A 589 3.14 -11.73 -18.35
CA ILE A 589 2.92 -10.36 -18.78
C ILE A 589 3.62 -10.16 -20.12
N ARG A 590 2.90 -9.66 -21.11
CA ARG A 590 3.41 -9.41 -22.46
C ARG A 590 3.27 -7.95 -22.81
N ASN A 591 4.32 -7.20 -22.56
CA ASN A 591 4.45 -5.80 -22.95
C ASN A 591 5.26 -5.70 -24.25
N PRO A 592 5.04 -4.72 -25.13
CA PRO A 592 5.85 -4.51 -26.33
C PRO A 592 7.37 -4.40 -26.05
N ASN A 593 7.76 -3.94 -24.87
CA ASN A 593 9.16 -3.71 -24.49
C ASN A 593 9.78 -4.88 -23.70
N PHE A 594 8.96 -5.76 -23.10
CA PHE A 594 9.45 -6.90 -22.30
C PHE A 594 8.43 -8.02 -22.22
N ILE A 595 8.89 -9.23 -21.95
CA ILE A 595 8.05 -10.40 -21.69
C ILE A 595 8.47 -10.97 -20.34
N LEU A 596 7.53 -11.04 -19.40
CA LEU A 596 7.71 -11.73 -18.13
C LEU A 596 7.02 -13.09 -18.21
N PRO A 597 7.73 -14.20 -18.01
CA PRO A 597 7.14 -15.54 -17.97
C PRO A 597 6.13 -15.67 -16.83
N ALA A 598 5.20 -16.62 -16.94
CA ALA A 598 4.40 -17.06 -15.81
C ALA A 598 5.31 -17.66 -14.73
N HIS A 599 4.99 -17.40 -13.47
CA HIS A 599 5.70 -18.00 -12.35
C HIS A 599 4.76 -18.55 -11.29
N THR A 600 5.24 -19.54 -10.56
CA THR A 600 4.52 -20.18 -9.45
C THR A 600 5.45 -20.26 -8.26
N THR A 601 5.06 -19.65 -7.15
CA THR A 601 5.86 -19.62 -5.91
C THR A 601 5.18 -20.43 -4.82
N LEU A 602 5.97 -21.05 -3.96
CA LEU A 602 5.53 -21.73 -2.74
C LEU A 602 6.34 -21.20 -1.56
N ASP A 603 5.65 -20.67 -0.58
CA ASP A 603 6.24 -20.28 0.70
C ASP A 603 5.73 -21.26 1.77
N LEU A 604 6.62 -21.64 2.69
CA LEU A 604 6.33 -22.51 3.81
C LEU A 604 6.80 -21.85 5.10
N ARG A 605 6.01 -21.98 6.15
CA ARG A 605 6.39 -21.55 7.51
C ARG A 605 6.11 -22.68 8.48
N LEU A 606 7.07 -22.96 9.35
CA LEU A 606 6.91 -23.82 10.50
C LEU A 606 7.21 -23.00 11.78
N ALA A 607 6.27 -22.93 12.70
CA ALA A 607 6.41 -22.20 13.93
C ALA A 607 6.24 -23.13 15.13
N TRP A 608 7.06 -22.92 16.13
CA TRP A 608 7.06 -23.66 17.40
C TRP A 608 6.97 -22.69 18.58
N GLN A 609 5.90 -22.83 19.36
CA GLN A 609 5.72 -22.14 20.64
C GLN A 609 6.62 -22.83 21.67
N ALA A 610 7.89 -22.43 21.73
CA ALA A 610 8.90 -23.02 22.59
C ALA A 610 8.63 -22.76 24.08
N ARG A 611 7.99 -21.62 24.39
CA ARG A 611 7.47 -21.24 25.73
C ARG A 611 6.18 -20.41 25.51
N PRO A 612 5.34 -20.23 26.54
CA PRO A 612 4.12 -19.41 26.42
C PRO A 612 4.37 -18.00 25.85
N ASN A 613 5.54 -17.45 26.09
CA ASN A 613 5.95 -16.12 25.66
C ASN A 613 7.05 -16.10 24.58
N LEU A 614 7.43 -17.25 24.00
CA LEU A 614 8.48 -17.34 22.97
C LEU A 614 8.04 -18.25 21.81
N GLU A 615 7.84 -17.67 20.65
CA GLU A 615 7.65 -18.39 19.38
C GLU A 615 8.94 -18.36 18.55
N LEU A 616 9.33 -19.50 18.03
CA LEU A 616 10.42 -19.66 17.06
C LEU A 616 9.82 -20.12 15.74
N SER A 617 10.22 -19.53 14.62
CA SER A 617 9.74 -19.96 13.31
C SER A 617 10.85 -20.01 12.26
N LEU A 618 10.67 -20.91 11.29
CA LEU A 618 11.48 -21.03 10.09
C LEU A 618 10.58 -20.79 8.88
N VAL A 619 11.00 -19.90 8.01
CA VAL A 619 10.27 -19.51 6.80
C VAL A 619 11.14 -19.78 5.59
N GLY A 620 10.58 -20.50 4.61
CA GLY A 620 11.16 -20.64 3.28
C GLY A 620 10.28 -19.93 2.27
N GLN A 621 10.84 -19.09 1.45
CA GLN A 621 10.15 -18.31 0.43
C GLN A 621 10.61 -18.72 -0.97
N ASN A 622 9.70 -18.69 -1.95
CA ASN A 622 9.97 -19.03 -3.35
C ASN A 622 10.62 -20.41 -3.54
N LEU A 623 10.11 -21.46 -2.86
CA LEU A 623 10.75 -22.77 -2.78
C LEU A 623 10.67 -23.60 -4.08
N LEU A 624 9.76 -23.25 -5.03
CA LEU A 624 9.56 -23.99 -6.29
C LEU A 624 10.50 -23.52 -7.41
N ASP A 625 11.10 -22.35 -7.25
CA ASP A 625 11.98 -21.75 -8.25
C ASP A 625 13.30 -21.30 -7.60
N ASP A 626 14.39 -21.29 -8.35
CA ASP A 626 15.65 -20.73 -7.86
C ASP A 626 15.61 -19.21 -7.89
N ALA A 627 15.07 -18.65 -8.97
CA ALA A 627 14.85 -17.23 -9.16
C ALA A 627 13.88 -16.95 -10.31
N HIS A 628 13.15 -15.82 -10.27
CA HIS A 628 12.31 -15.36 -11.37
C HIS A 628 12.18 -13.84 -11.34
N GLN A 629 11.86 -13.27 -12.49
CA GLN A 629 11.64 -11.83 -12.66
C GLN A 629 10.14 -11.52 -12.57
N GLU A 630 9.76 -10.52 -11.77
CA GLU A 630 8.37 -10.08 -11.58
C GLU A 630 8.04 -8.74 -12.23
N TYR A 631 9.06 -7.95 -12.62
CA TYR A 631 8.88 -6.60 -13.14
C TYR A 631 9.72 -6.36 -14.39
N GLY A 632 9.13 -5.65 -15.36
CA GLY A 632 9.81 -5.10 -16.52
C GLY A 632 9.65 -3.58 -16.54
N SER A 633 10.75 -2.85 -16.67
CA SER A 633 10.72 -1.38 -16.62
C SER A 633 10.12 -0.78 -17.89
N SER A 634 9.27 0.21 -17.71
CA SER A 634 8.67 0.97 -18.80
C SER A 634 9.07 2.44 -18.85
N TYR A 635 9.44 3.04 -17.72
CA TYR A 635 9.83 4.45 -17.61
C TYR A 635 11.28 4.66 -17.15
N ILE A 636 11.63 4.06 -16.02
CA ILE A 636 12.99 4.16 -15.48
C ILE A 636 13.65 2.84 -15.82
N LEU A 637 14.62 2.88 -16.71
CA LEU A 637 15.37 1.68 -17.09
C LEU A 637 16.31 1.28 -15.94
N SER A 638 15.77 0.53 -14.98
CA SER A 638 16.55 -0.18 -13.99
C SER A 638 17.03 -1.50 -14.58
N THR A 639 18.23 -1.94 -14.20
CA THR A 639 18.71 -3.27 -14.58
C THR A 639 17.80 -4.32 -13.95
N PRO A 640 17.24 -5.29 -14.72
CA PRO A 640 16.33 -6.29 -14.20
C PRO A 640 16.97 -7.15 -13.11
N ILE A 641 16.26 -7.28 -11.98
CA ILE A 641 16.65 -8.09 -10.81
C ILE A 641 15.64 -9.21 -10.63
N GLU A 642 16.10 -10.35 -10.16
CA GLU A 642 15.31 -11.54 -9.90
C GLU A 642 14.94 -11.66 -8.43
N VAL A 643 13.75 -12.19 -8.16
CA VAL A 643 13.30 -12.64 -6.83
C VAL A 643 13.87 -14.03 -6.60
N GLU A 644 14.74 -14.17 -5.61
CA GLU A 644 15.45 -15.41 -5.30
C GLU A 644 14.70 -16.27 -4.28
N ARG A 645 15.11 -17.52 -4.16
CA ARG A 645 14.70 -18.41 -3.05
C ARG A 645 15.34 -17.91 -1.76
N GLY A 646 14.51 -17.70 -0.73
CA GLY A 646 14.96 -17.23 0.58
C GLY A 646 14.60 -18.18 1.71
N ILE A 647 15.42 -18.21 2.74
CA ILE A 647 15.14 -18.90 4.00
C ILE A 647 15.56 -17.98 5.16
N TYR A 648 14.67 -17.81 6.16
CA TYR A 648 15.03 -17.09 7.38
C TYR A 648 14.43 -17.75 8.62
N ALA A 649 15.12 -17.56 9.75
CA ALA A 649 14.64 -17.91 11.08
C ALA A 649 14.19 -16.65 11.81
N ARG A 650 13.16 -16.78 12.66
CA ARG A 650 12.57 -15.69 13.43
C ARG A 650 12.27 -16.14 14.86
N ALA A 651 12.48 -15.24 15.80
CA ALA A 651 12.13 -15.38 17.20
C ALA A 651 11.28 -14.19 17.67
N ASP A 652 10.09 -14.46 18.18
CA ASP A 652 9.17 -13.47 18.75
C ASP A 652 9.05 -13.75 20.27
N TRP A 653 9.45 -12.78 21.07
CA TRP A 653 9.44 -12.88 22.52
C TRP A 653 8.58 -11.78 23.14
N LYS A 654 7.64 -12.18 24.01
CA LYS A 654 6.79 -11.28 24.81
C LYS A 654 7.22 -11.33 26.29
N PHE A 655 7.22 -10.20 26.99
CA PHE A 655 7.64 -10.12 28.39
C PHE A 655 6.97 -8.97 29.15
#